data_30dc6700eb29724e05f961aca59d3ffb
#
_entry.id   30dc6700eb29724e05f961aca59d3ffb
#
_cell.length_a   1.000
_cell.length_b   1.000
_cell.length_c   1.000
_cell.angle_alpha   90.00
_cell.angle_beta   90.00
_cell.angle_gamma   90.00
#
_symmetry.space_group_name_H-M   'P 1'
#
loop_
_entity.id
_entity.type
_entity.pdbx_description
1 polymer ?
#
loop_
_entity_poly.entity_id
_entity_poly.type
_entity_poly.pdbx_seq_one_letter_code
_entity_poly.pdbx_strand_id
1 'polypeptide(L)'
;MEIPPIEDRLHLECEVLVVGGGTAGTMAAITAAERGARVLLLEKAHVRHSGALAMGMDGVNNAVIPGKATPEDYVAEITRANDGVVNQKTIYQTATRGHDMVRRLEGYGVKFEKDEHGEYAVRRVHRSGSYVLPMPEGKDVKKVLYRVLRQRHIRERVRIENRVMPVRVLTSGGRAVGVAGLDSRSGRFVTVSAGAVILATGACGRLGLPASGYLYGTYENPANAGDGYAMAYHAGAELSGIECFQINPLIKDYNGPACAYVANPFGGYQVNNRGERFVDSDYWSGQMMAEVSAEIGSARGPIYLKLSHLPDETVTAIENILHTTERPTRGTFHAGRGHDYRTHDVEMHISEIGLCGGHSASGVWVDENGATTVPGLYAAGDLACVPHNYMIGAFVFGDLAGAHAAAHHRVPGALPEDQIAAAHELVYRPLRHPDGPPQQQVEYKLRRFVNDYVAPPKTGAKLEIALESFERMREEIAAMGARTPHELMRCAEVDFIRDCAEMAARSSLVRTESRWGLYHDRADLPGRDDSQWLFHLNLRKRADGAMEFVKRPVEPYLVPVEEFTPVQAEPVVLGTRGAVAVMRRAAGQVVRQAAVGRSPRILELHRLAEQQPVVSDLAPYLADPDPKVRRAAIATLTETVPPGTGPALAEALDDAHGTVRRAAATGLVELVEVLPATGTFGAALAGRLPSGDATVRAAVLDVLRALRLGGTELFHGALHDPDHRVRIAAVRGLVSLDAVSEVAGAATDPSREVRVWAAKGLGLIGKPSPALGVLAGDTDPLVRAAALESSAATGDPLVSAALEGLRDPAWQVRVGSARCLAAADPATATPPLVAALSDANPDVRKAAVLALGPWAAATGASGTGTAGAGADGTGADGNGADGNGADRTGAGGAEVVRALRGALDDTDADVRAYARRALATP
;
A
#
# COMPACT_ATOMS: atom_id res chain seq x y z
N MET A 1 -2.18 -39.53 -0.25
CA MET A 1 -0.83 -39.00 -0.05
C MET A 1 -0.27 -39.67 1.17
N GLU A 2 0.96 -40.18 1.12
CA GLU A 2 1.64 -40.78 2.27
C GLU A 2 2.36 -39.71 3.08
N ILE A 3 2.58 -39.99 4.38
CA ILE A 3 3.36 -39.09 5.24
C ILE A 3 4.85 -39.30 4.88
N PRO A 4 5.54 -38.22 4.37
CA PRO A 4 6.94 -38.36 4.02
C PRO A 4 7.81 -38.58 5.27
N PRO A 5 8.88 -39.33 5.19
CA PRO A 5 9.89 -39.40 6.26
C PRO A 5 10.50 -38.00 6.54
N ILE A 6 10.86 -37.74 7.78
CA ILE A 6 11.48 -36.45 8.16
C ILE A 6 12.81 -36.22 7.43
N GLU A 7 13.51 -37.32 7.11
CA GLU A 7 14.79 -37.32 6.40
C GLU A 7 14.68 -36.83 4.96
N ASP A 8 13.51 -36.99 4.32
CA ASP A 8 13.24 -36.56 2.94
C ASP A 8 12.91 -35.04 2.84
N ARG A 9 13.20 -34.29 3.91
CA ARG A 9 12.98 -32.83 3.94
C ARG A 9 13.87 -32.09 2.97
N LEU A 10 13.33 -31.06 2.36
CA LEU A 10 14.11 -30.02 1.67
C LEU A 10 14.76 -29.12 2.72
N HIS A 11 16.09 -29.15 2.80
CA HIS A 11 16.82 -28.24 3.68
C HIS A 11 17.44 -27.09 2.89
N LEU A 12 17.20 -25.86 3.38
CA LEU A 12 17.73 -24.62 2.82
C LEU A 12 18.50 -23.84 3.88
N GLU A 13 19.40 -22.96 3.43
CA GLU A 13 20.21 -22.12 4.31
C GLU A 13 20.31 -20.70 3.78
N CYS A 14 20.27 -19.72 4.69
CA CYS A 14 20.45 -18.30 4.36
C CYS A 14 20.96 -17.49 5.57
N GLU A 15 21.48 -16.30 5.31
CA GLU A 15 21.87 -15.37 6.36
C GLU A 15 20.65 -14.67 6.96
N VAL A 16 19.74 -14.22 6.10
CA VAL A 16 18.48 -13.59 6.50
C VAL A 16 17.32 -14.32 5.82
N LEU A 17 16.42 -14.84 6.63
CA LEU A 17 15.18 -15.45 6.19
C LEU A 17 14.03 -14.44 6.32
N VAL A 18 13.28 -14.22 5.25
CA VAL A 18 12.04 -13.44 5.26
C VAL A 18 10.85 -14.37 5.02
N VAL A 19 9.89 -14.36 5.92
CA VAL A 19 8.65 -15.14 5.84
C VAL A 19 7.49 -14.22 5.50
N GLY A 20 6.94 -14.40 4.30
CA GLY A 20 5.86 -13.58 3.74
C GLY A 20 6.38 -12.55 2.74
N GLY A 21 5.90 -12.64 1.50
CA GLY A 21 6.27 -11.78 0.38
C GLY A 21 5.32 -10.59 0.17
N GLY A 22 4.63 -10.13 1.22
CA GLY A 22 3.80 -8.92 1.21
C GLY A 22 4.63 -7.62 1.13
N THR A 23 4.04 -6.50 1.49
CA THR A 23 4.68 -5.18 1.48
C THR A 23 5.95 -5.15 2.31
N ALA A 24 5.84 -5.47 3.61
CA ALA A 24 6.96 -5.42 4.54
C ALA A 24 8.06 -6.44 4.20
N GLY A 25 7.66 -7.67 3.87
CA GLY A 25 8.65 -8.72 3.56
C GLY A 25 9.39 -8.47 2.25
N THR A 26 8.74 -7.94 1.23
CA THR A 26 9.41 -7.55 -0.01
C THR A 26 10.44 -6.44 0.25
N MET A 27 10.08 -5.42 1.04
CA MET A 27 11.01 -4.34 1.40
C MET A 27 12.16 -4.86 2.27
N ALA A 28 11.87 -5.73 3.26
CA ALA A 28 12.91 -6.34 4.09
C ALA A 28 13.93 -7.15 3.27
N ALA A 29 13.44 -7.92 2.29
CA ALA A 29 14.31 -8.70 1.41
C ALA A 29 15.19 -7.81 0.53
N ILE A 30 14.62 -6.74 -0.04
CA ILE A 30 15.37 -5.77 -0.84
C ILE A 30 16.45 -5.11 0.01
N THR A 31 16.09 -4.56 1.15
CA THR A 31 17.02 -3.83 2.01
C THR A 31 18.12 -4.74 2.57
N ALA A 32 17.79 -5.95 3.00
CA ALA A 32 18.80 -6.90 3.47
C ALA A 32 19.79 -7.27 2.35
N ALA A 33 19.31 -7.45 1.12
CA ALA A 33 20.15 -7.72 -0.04
C ALA A 33 21.05 -6.53 -0.41
N GLU A 34 20.51 -5.30 -0.40
CA GLU A 34 21.30 -4.07 -0.61
C GLU A 34 22.40 -3.89 0.44
N ARG A 35 22.19 -4.42 1.66
CA ARG A 35 23.19 -4.48 2.74
C ARG A 35 24.16 -5.65 2.63
N GLY A 36 24.05 -6.45 1.57
CA GLY A 36 24.99 -7.51 1.24
C GLY A 36 24.62 -8.90 1.75
N ALA A 37 23.52 -9.06 2.51
CA ALA A 37 23.12 -10.35 3.04
C ALA A 37 22.59 -11.29 1.94
N ARG A 38 22.81 -12.61 2.11
CA ARG A 38 22.12 -13.67 1.33
C ARG A 38 20.75 -13.92 1.94
N VAL A 39 19.72 -13.57 1.19
CA VAL A 39 18.32 -13.59 1.63
C VAL A 39 17.57 -14.77 1.02
N LEU A 40 16.78 -15.44 1.83
CA LEU A 40 15.74 -16.37 1.37
C LEU A 40 14.37 -15.77 1.70
N LEU A 41 13.52 -15.60 0.70
CA LEU A 41 12.15 -15.11 0.85
C LEU A 41 11.17 -16.27 0.62
N LEU A 42 10.46 -16.68 1.67
CA LEU A 42 9.41 -17.71 1.61
C LEU A 42 8.04 -17.05 1.50
N GLU A 43 7.22 -17.56 0.59
CA GLU A 43 5.84 -17.11 0.42
C GLU A 43 4.89 -18.29 0.26
N LYS A 44 3.83 -18.36 1.08
CA LYS A 44 2.87 -19.46 1.02
C LYS A 44 1.99 -19.48 -0.24
N ALA A 45 1.87 -18.32 -0.90
CA ALA A 45 1.23 -18.18 -2.20
C ALA A 45 2.31 -17.90 -3.27
N HIS A 46 2.31 -16.72 -3.86
CA HIS A 46 3.30 -16.30 -4.85
C HIS A 46 3.65 -14.83 -4.61
N VAL A 47 4.93 -14.50 -4.50
CA VAL A 47 5.42 -13.16 -4.13
C VAL A 47 4.85 -12.07 -5.02
N ARG A 48 4.68 -12.31 -6.32
CA ARG A 48 4.12 -11.31 -7.27
C ARG A 48 2.67 -10.89 -6.93
N HIS A 49 1.90 -11.80 -6.31
CA HIS A 49 0.47 -11.63 -6.09
C HIS A 49 0.06 -11.76 -4.62
N SER A 50 1.01 -11.72 -3.70
CA SER A 50 0.76 -11.84 -2.26
C SER A 50 0.67 -10.49 -1.56
N GLY A 51 0.04 -10.50 -0.38
CA GLY A 51 -0.13 -9.34 0.48
C GLY A 51 -1.30 -8.42 0.08
N ALA A 52 -1.57 -7.43 0.93
CA ALA A 52 -2.69 -6.49 0.76
C ALA A 52 -2.56 -5.66 -0.53
N LEU A 53 -1.35 -5.24 -0.90
CA LEU A 53 -1.11 -4.46 -2.13
C LEU A 53 -1.57 -5.16 -3.42
N ALA A 54 -1.57 -6.49 -3.46
CA ALA A 54 -2.02 -7.24 -4.64
C ALA A 54 -3.53 -7.10 -4.88
N MET A 55 -4.29 -6.64 -3.88
CA MET A 55 -5.73 -6.43 -3.98
C MET A 55 -6.10 -5.04 -4.54
N GLY A 56 -5.11 -4.17 -4.73
CA GLY A 56 -5.27 -2.78 -5.14
C GLY A 56 -5.28 -1.82 -3.95
N MET A 57 -4.71 -0.64 -4.16
CA MET A 57 -4.67 0.46 -3.19
C MET A 57 -4.85 1.77 -3.92
N ASP A 58 -5.58 2.70 -3.32
CA ASP A 58 -5.82 4.03 -3.89
C ASP A 58 -4.74 5.05 -3.49
N GLY A 59 -3.97 4.78 -2.45
CA GLY A 59 -2.92 5.66 -1.97
C GLY A 59 -2.10 5.08 -0.82
N VAL A 60 -0.97 5.71 -0.54
CA VAL A 60 -0.17 5.46 0.66
C VAL A 60 -0.75 6.27 1.82
N ASN A 61 -1.22 5.58 2.85
CA ASN A 61 -1.82 6.19 4.02
C ASN A 61 -0.75 6.61 5.05
N ASN A 62 -1.09 7.59 5.86
CA ASN A 62 -0.34 8.05 7.04
C ASN A 62 1.09 8.54 6.76
N ALA A 63 1.30 9.17 5.61
CA ALA A 63 2.55 9.85 5.36
C ALA A 63 2.60 11.22 6.04
N VAL A 64 3.66 11.48 6.79
CA VAL A 64 3.99 12.80 7.31
C VAL A 64 4.71 13.57 6.22
N ILE A 65 4.09 14.61 5.69
CA ILE A 65 4.64 15.39 4.58
C ILE A 65 5.37 16.63 5.15
N PRO A 66 6.67 16.77 4.91
CA PRO A 66 7.43 17.94 5.35
C PRO A 66 6.76 19.25 4.89
N GLY A 67 6.61 20.18 5.83
CA GLY A 67 5.94 21.46 5.60
C GLY A 67 4.40 21.45 5.72
N LYS A 68 3.77 20.27 5.76
CA LYS A 68 2.32 20.11 5.97
C LYS A 68 1.99 19.56 7.37
N ALA A 69 2.87 18.72 7.92
CA ALA A 69 2.75 18.15 9.26
C ALA A 69 4.13 17.89 9.83
N THR A 70 4.23 17.74 11.15
CA THR A 70 5.45 17.36 11.87
C THR A 70 5.36 15.91 12.35
N PRO A 71 6.48 15.22 12.56
CA PRO A 71 6.49 13.92 13.23
C PRO A 71 5.81 13.95 14.59
N GLU A 72 5.96 15.05 15.33
CA GLU A 72 5.37 15.26 16.65
C GLU A 72 3.85 15.32 16.59
N ASP A 73 3.28 16.03 15.61
CA ASP A 73 1.83 16.07 15.36
C ASP A 73 1.28 14.65 15.14
N TYR A 74 1.97 13.88 14.29
CA TYR A 74 1.59 12.50 13.99
C TYR A 74 1.65 11.59 15.22
N VAL A 75 2.75 11.63 15.98
CA VAL A 75 2.94 10.82 17.18
C VAL A 75 1.90 11.14 18.24
N ALA A 76 1.61 12.43 18.44
CA ALA A 76 0.57 12.87 19.39
C ALA A 76 -0.81 12.38 18.97
N GLU A 77 -1.15 12.47 17.68
CA GLU A 77 -2.44 12.01 17.15
C GLU A 77 -2.62 10.49 17.33
N ILE A 78 -1.61 9.69 16.95
CA ILE A 78 -1.67 8.24 17.10
C ILE A 78 -1.73 7.84 18.58
N THR A 79 -1.05 8.56 19.47
CA THR A 79 -1.11 8.34 20.91
C THR A 79 -2.54 8.55 21.43
N ARG A 80 -3.23 9.62 21.02
CA ARG A 80 -4.64 9.87 21.38
C ARG A 80 -5.57 8.81 20.80
N ALA A 81 -5.39 8.45 19.53
CA ALA A 81 -6.20 7.42 18.87
C ALA A 81 -6.11 6.04 19.54
N ASN A 82 -5.01 5.79 20.25
CA ASN A 82 -4.79 4.54 21.00
C ASN A 82 -4.98 4.69 22.52
N ASP A 83 -5.73 5.70 22.96
CA ASP A 83 -6.02 5.94 24.38
C ASP A 83 -4.75 5.88 25.27
N GLY A 84 -3.64 6.40 24.77
CA GLY A 84 -2.36 6.51 25.47
C GLY A 84 -1.51 5.23 25.51
N VAL A 85 -2.03 4.07 25.14
CA VAL A 85 -1.28 2.80 25.19
C VAL A 85 -0.49 2.57 23.92
N VAL A 86 0.67 3.17 23.83
CA VAL A 86 1.54 3.13 22.64
C VAL A 86 3.02 3.06 23.01
N ASN A 87 3.83 2.48 22.11
CA ASN A 87 5.27 2.69 22.08
C ASN A 87 5.58 3.82 21.08
N GLN A 88 5.77 5.04 21.59
CA GLN A 88 6.03 6.19 20.72
C GLN A 88 7.34 6.07 19.92
N LYS A 89 8.34 5.30 20.39
CA LYS A 89 9.58 5.08 19.63
C LYS A 89 9.30 4.43 18.27
N THR A 90 8.40 3.45 18.23
CA THR A 90 8.02 2.79 16.97
C THR A 90 7.21 3.70 16.06
N ILE A 91 6.27 4.47 16.61
CA ILE A 91 5.48 5.44 15.85
C ILE A 91 6.39 6.53 15.25
N TYR A 92 7.37 6.99 16.03
CA TYR A 92 8.32 8.02 15.59
C TYR A 92 9.18 7.57 14.41
N GLN A 93 9.52 6.26 14.32
CA GLN A 93 10.19 5.70 13.13
C GLN A 93 9.32 5.85 11.87
N THR A 94 8.04 5.53 11.95
CA THR A 94 7.10 5.71 10.83
C THR A 94 6.98 7.19 10.47
N ALA A 95 6.82 8.07 11.45
CA ALA A 95 6.65 9.50 11.25
C ALA A 95 7.85 10.16 10.55
N THR A 96 9.07 9.79 10.95
CA THR A 96 10.31 10.43 10.44
C THR A 96 10.81 9.82 9.14
N ARG A 97 10.57 8.51 8.91
CA ARG A 97 11.10 7.80 7.74
C ARG A 97 10.09 7.64 6.61
N GLY A 98 8.80 7.87 6.89
CA GLY A 98 7.74 7.60 5.93
C GLY A 98 7.89 8.39 4.62
N HIS A 99 8.25 9.66 4.69
CA HIS A 99 8.42 10.48 3.49
C HIS A 99 9.63 10.02 2.63
N ASP A 100 10.75 9.66 3.25
CA ASP A 100 11.91 9.13 2.51
C ASP A 100 11.57 7.79 1.87
N MET A 101 10.74 6.98 2.52
CA MET A 101 10.24 5.74 1.95
C MET A 101 9.34 5.98 0.74
N VAL A 102 8.48 7.01 0.76
CA VAL A 102 7.69 7.42 -0.42
C VAL A 102 8.62 7.78 -1.59
N ARG A 103 9.67 8.57 -1.34
CA ARG A 103 10.66 8.93 -2.38
C ARG A 103 11.40 7.71 -2.92
N ARG A 104 11.72 6.74 -2.05
CA ARG A 104 12.35 5.49 -2.46
C ARG A 104 11.43 4.66 -3.35
N LEU A 105 10.14 4.58 -3.03
CA LEU A 105 9.13 3.89 -3.85
C LEU A 105 8.96 4.56 -5.21
N GLU A 106 8.96 5.89 -5.26
CA GLU A 106 8.94 6.63 -6.52
C GLU A 106 10.20 6.33 -7.36
N GLY A 107 11.36 6.25 -6.72
CA GLY A 107 12.61 5.83 -7.38
C GLY A 107 12.56 4.40 -7.93
N TYR A 108 11.76 3.52 -7.36
CA TYR A 108 11.48 2.19 -7.90
C TYR A 108 10.50 2.19 -9.07
N GLY A 109 9.85 3.33 -9.33
CA GLY A 109 8.86 3.50 -10.39
C GLY A 109 7.41 3.38 -9.94
N VAL A 110 7.13 3.45 -8.64
CA VAL A 110 5.77 3.65 -8.13
C VAL A 110 5.35 5.06 -8.50
N LYS A 111 4.18 5.20 -9.12
CA LYS A 111 3.65 6.50 -9.51
C LYS A 111 2.77 7.04 -8.40
N PHE A 112 3.11 8.22 -7.93
CA PHE A 112 2.27 9.03 -7.06
C PHE A 112 1.62 10.13 -7.88
N GLU A 113 0.38 10.46 -7.55
CA GLU A 113 -0.28 11.59 -8.13
C GLU A 113 0.44 12.86 -7.70
N LYS A 114 0.74 13.71 -8.67
CA LYS A 114 1.35 15.00 -8.42
C LYS A 114 0.31 16.07 -8.64
N ASP A 115 0.37 17.08 -7.79
CA ASP A 115 -0.37 18.29 -8.04
C ASP A 115 0.26 19.05 -9.23
N GLU A 116 -0.34 20.10 -9.56
CA GLU A 116 0.04 20.95 -10.69
C GLU A 116 1.43 21.59 -10.54
N HIS A 117 2.03 21.54 -9.37
CA HIS A 117 3.37 22.06 -9.08
C HIS A 117 4.43 20.96 -9.06
N GLY A 118 4.03 19.72 -9.40
CA GLY A 118 4.89 18.55 -9.31
C GLY A 118 5.14 18.07 -7.88
N GLU A 119 4.47 18.66 -6.90
CA GLU A 119 4.47 18.17 -5.52
C GLU A 119 3.48 17.01 -5.38
N TYR A 120 3.62 16.20 -4.33
CA TYR A 120 2.68 15.11 -4.11
C TYR A 120 1.28 15.63 -3.86
N ALA A 121 0.32 15.22 -4.68
CA ALA A 121 -1.08 15.40 -4.38
C ALA A 121 -1.40 14.68 -3.07
N VAL A 122 -2.17 15.33 -2.18
CA VAL A 122 -2.46 14.79 -0.86
C VAL A 122 -3.95 14.87 -0.57
N ARG A 123 -4.47 13.84 0.10
CA ARG A 123 -5.81 13.86 0.70
C ARG A 123 -5.67 13.87 2.21
N ARG A 124 -6.34 14.78 2.88
CA ARG A 124 -6.36 14.81 4.33
C ARG A 124 -7.25 13.69 4.84
N VAL A 125 -6.76 12.92 5.79
CA VAL A 125 -7.46 11.75 6.34
C VAL A 125 -7.72 11.93 7.83
N HIS A 126 -6.79 12.55 8.54
CA HIS A 126 -6.87 12.84 9.95
C HIS A 126 -7.07 14.35 10.21
N ARG A 127 -7.48 14.69 11.41
CA ARG A 127 -7.60 16.10 11.84
C ARG A 127 -6.25 16.81 11.85
N SER A 128 -5.19 16.09 12.14
CA SER A 128 -3.81 16.58 12.15
C SER A 128 -2.83 15.48 11.75
N GLY A 129 -1.62 15.84 11.39
CA GLY A 129 -0.44 15.01 11.40
C GLY A 129 -0.20 14.10 10.21
N SER A 130 -1.17 13.68 9.41
CA SER A 130 -0.90 12.76 8.30
C SER A 130 -1.82 12.89 7.10
N TYR A 131 -1.35 12.37 5.97
CA TYR A 131 -2.00 12.47 4.67
C TYR A 131 -1.97 11.15 3.93
N VAL A 132 -2.94 10.98 3.01
CA VAL A 132 -2.89 9.96 1.96
C VAL A 132 -2.29 10.54 0.70
N LEU A 133 -1.30 9.86 0.14
CA LEU A 133 -0.75 10.16 -1.18
C LEU A 133 -1.40 9.25 -2.21
N PRO A 134 -2.25 9.78 -3.10
CA PRO A 134 -2.91 9.00 -4.13
C PRO A 134 -1.92 8.33 -5.09
N MET A 135 -2.23 7.11 -5.49
CA MET A 135 -1.46 6.34 -6.47
C MET A 135 -2.35 5.98 -7.67
N PRO A 136 -2.20 6.64 -8.82
CA PRO A 136 -3.02 6.38 -10.00
C PRO A 136 -2.98 4.92 -10.48
N GLU A 137 -1.85 4.25 -10.22
CA GLU A 137 -1.60 2.86 -10.58
C GLU A 137 -1.38 1.99 -9.32
N GLY A 138 -2.09 2.27 -8.24
CA GLY A 138 -1.91 1.58 -6.96
C GLY A 138 -2.06 0.06 -7.02
N LYS A 139 -2.85 -0.46 -7.96
CA LYS A 139 -2.96 -1.89 -8.26
C LYS A 139 -1.66 -2.51 -8.80
N ASP A 140 -0.73 -1.69 -9.29
CA ASP A 140 0.51 -2.15 -9.92
C ASP A 140 1.74 -2.02 -8.99
N VAL A 141 1.60 -1.40 -7.81
CA VAL A 141 2.71 -1.23 -6.85
C VAL A 141 3.38 -2.56 -6.52
N LYS A 142 2.60 -3.62 -6.33
CA LYS A 142 3.14 -4.95 -6.07
C LYS A 142 4.00 -5.49 -7.23
N LYS A 143 3.61 -5.21 -8.47
CA LYS A 143 4.39 -5.57 -9.67
C LYS A 143 5.70 -4.80 -9.73
N VAL A 144 5.68 -3.50 -9.35
CA VAL A 144 6.90 -2.68 -9.27
C VAL A 144 7.88 -3.27 -8.25
N LEU A 145 7.42 -3.60 -7.05
CA LEU A 145 8.27 -4.21 -6.03
C LEU A 145 8.82 -5.57 -6.47
N TYR A 146 8.00 -6.39 -7.13
CA TYR A 146 8.45 -7.66 -7.68
C TYR A 146 9.52 -7.46 -8.75
N ARG A 147 9.41 -6.44 -9.60
CA ARG A 147 10.42 -6.05 -10.59
C ARG A 147 11.75 -5.66 -9.92
N VAL A 148 11.70 -4.90 -8.81
CA VAL A 148 12.90 -4.58 -8.02
C VAL A 148 13.59 -5.83 -7.50
N LEU A 149 12.85 -6.80 -6.95
CA LEU A 149 13.40 -8.09 -6.54
C LEU A 149 14.10 -8.85 -7.68
N ARG A 150 13.74 -8.59 -8.93
CA ARG A 150 14.33 -9.23 -10.11
C ARG A 150 15.48 -8.44 -10.73
N GLN A 151 15.79 -7.24 -10.27
CA GLN A 151 16.97 -6.50 -10.69
C GLN A 151 18.23 -7.31 -10.36
N ARG A 152 19.23 -7.29 -11.26
CA ARG A 152 20.38 -8.19 -11.18
C ARG A 152 21.06 -8.17 -9.82
N HIS A 153 21.37 -6.99 -9.28
CA HIS A 153 22.09 -6.82 -8.01
C HIS A 153 21.28 -7.31 -6.79
N ILE A 154 19.93 -7.35 -6.88
CA ILE A 154 19.05 -7.91 -5.83
C ILE A 154 18.91 -9.42 -5.99
N ARG A 155 18.54 -9.91 -7.19
CA ARG A 155 18.28 -11.34 -7.40
C ARG A 155 19.51 -12.23 -7.24
N GLU A 156 20.71 -11.70 -7.36
CA GLU A 156 21.95 -12.42 -7.07
C GLU A 156 22.10 -12.74 -5.57
N ARG A 157 21.36 -12.03 -4.70
CA ARG A 157 21.36 -12.20 -3.24
C ARG A 157 20.05 -12.69 -2.68
N VAL A 158 18.91 -12.48 -3.37
CA VAL A 158 17.57 -12.89 -2.92
C VAL A 158 17.14 -14.12 -3.70
N ARG A 159 17.01 -15.25 -2.99
CA ARG A 159 16.32 -16.44 -3.46
C ARG A 159 14.86 -16.38 -3.01
N ILE A 160 13.92 -16.66 -3.91
CA ILE A 160 12.48 -16.67 -3.65
C ILE A 160 11.99 -18.10 -3.76
N GLU A 161 11.33 -18.59 -2.70
CA GLU A 161 10.63 -19.86 -2.70
C GLU A 161 9.13 -19.60 -2.49
N ASN A 162 8.38 -19.70 -3.57
CA ASN A 162 6.92 -19.61 -3.56
C ASN A 162 6.29 -20.93 -3.12
N ARG A 163 5.07 -20.88 -2.61
CA ARG A 163 4.30 -22.04 -2.15
C ARG A 163 4.87 -22.72 -0.90
N VAL A 164 5.82 -22.12 -0.23
CA VAL A 164 6.36 -22.62 1.04
C VAL A 164 5.71 -21.88 2.20
N MET A 165 4.99 -22.60 3.04
CA MET A 165 4.35 -22.10 4.26
C MET A 165 5.11 -22.60 5.49
N PRO A 166 5.90 -21.75 6.17
CA PRO A 166 6.41 -22.07 7.50
C PRO A 166 5.27 -22.24 8.51
N VAL A 167 5.42 -23.20 9.41
CA VAL A 167 4.45 -23.46 10.49
C VAL A 167 5.03 -23.23 11.86
N ARG A 168 6.38 -23.26 11.99
CA ARG A 168 7.09 -22.97 13.25
C ARG A 168 8.38 -22.21 13.00
N VAL A 169 8.66 -21.25 13.84
CA VAL A 169 10.02 -20.71 14.04
C VAL A 169 10.75 -21.68 14.97
N LEU A 170 11.96 -22.06 14.58
CA LEU A 170 12.84 -22.96 15.35
C LEU A 170 13.78 -22.12 16.21
N THR A 171 13.93 -22.51 17.48
CA THR A 171 14.75 -21.78 18.45
C THR A 171 15.80 -22.68 19.09
N SER A 172 17.00 -22.14 19.27
CA SER A 172 18.08 -22.81 19.99
C SER A 172 18.74 -21.82 20.94
N GLY A 173 18.93 -22.20 22.20
CA GLY A 173 19.46 -21.29 23.23
C GLY A 173 18.64 -20.01 23.39
N GLY A 174 17.33 -20.06 23.23
CA GLY A 174 16.44 -18.89 23.30
C GLY A 174 16.51 -17.94 22.11
N ARG A 175 17.19 -18.31 21.02
CA ARG A 175 17.34 -17.50 19.79
C ARG A 175 16.66 -18.20 18.61
N ALA A 176 16.06 -17.43 17.69
CA ALA A 176 15.60 -17.95 16.42
C ALA A 176 16.78 -18.37 15.55
N VAL A 177 16.70 -19.59 14.99
CA VAL A 177 17.75 -20.22 14.16
C VAL A 177 17.23 -20.73 12.82
N GLY A 178 15.93 -20.60 12.56
CA GLY A 178 15.33 -21.02 11.32
C GLY A 178 13.84 -21.26 11.42
N VAL A 179 13.29 -21.96 10.42
CA VAL A 179 11.87 -22.34 10.37
C VAL A 179 11.69 -23.76 9.84
N ALA A 180 10.52 -24.34 10.15
CA ALA A 180 10.03 -25.57 9.52
C ALA A 180 8.63 -25.35 8.96
N GLY A 181 8.30 -26.00 7.84
CA GLY A 181 7.02 -25.87 7.16
C GLY A 181 6.84 -26.86 6.02
N LEU A 182 5.92 -26.55 5.11
CA LEU A 182 5.65 -27.40 3.96
C LEU A 182 5.57 -26.60 2.66
N ASP A 183 5.92 -27.24 1.57
CA ASP A 183 5.54 -26.82 0.22
C ASP A 183 4.07 -27.23 -0.03
N SER A 184 3.21 -26.20 -0.16
CA SER A 184 1.76 -26.39 -0.29
C SER A 184 1.31 -27.00 -1.64
N ARG A 185 2.25 -27.23 -2.56
CA ARG A 185 2.02 -27.87 -3.86
C ARG A 185 2.45 -29.33 -3.88
N SER A 186 3.72 -29.55 -3.56
CA SER A 186 4.30 -30.89 -3.57
C SER A 186 3.98 -31.67 -2.32
N GLY A 187 3.67 -30.99 -1.21
CA GLY A 187 3.51 -31.58 0.11
C GLY A 187 4.84 -31.98 0.76
N ARG A 188 5.97 -31.49 0.22
CA ARG A 188 7.29 -31.75 0.76
C ARG A 188 7.53 -30.96 2.05
N PHE A 189 8.15 -31.61 3.03
CA PHE A 189 8.56 -30.93 4.24
C PHE A 189 9.79 -30.07 3.99
N VAL A 190 9.79 -28.84 4.51
CA VAL A 190 10.85 -27.84 4.28
C VAL A 190 11.40 -27.37 5.62
N THR A 191 12.72 -27.34 5.75
CA THR A 191 13.42 -26.72 6.86
C THR A 191 14.40 -25.68 6.36
N VAL A 192 14.56 -24.59 7.08
CA VAL A 192 15.51 -23.52 6.74
C VAL A 192 16.35 -23.19 7.95
N SER A 193 17.69 -23.28 7.82
CA SER A 193 18.64 -22.69 8.76
C SER A 193 18.86 -21.21 8.41
N ALA A 194 18.75 -20.33 9.39
CA ALA A 194 18.89 -18.89 9.15
C ALA A 194 19.68 -18.20 10.26
N GLY A 195 20.46 -17.20 9.89
CA GLY A 195 21.17 -16.35 10.84
C GLY A 195 20.26 -15.35 11.56
N ALA A 196 19.18 -14.94 10.88
CA ALA A 196 18.08 -14.12 11.40
C ALA A 196 16.78 -14.46 10.65
N VAL A 197 15.63 -14.30 11.31
CA VAL A 197 14.29 -14.59 10.77
C VAL A 197 13.43 -13.35 10.89
N ILE A 198 12.84 -12.89 9.79
CA ILE A 198 11.89 -11.77 9.72
C ILE A 198 10.52 -12.32 9.38
N LEU A 199 9.56 -12.16 10.29
CA LEU A 199 8.15 -12.48 10.05
C LEU A 199 7.42 -11.26 9.47
N ALA A 200 6.86 -11.41 8.28
CA ALA A 200 6.11 -10.37 7.56
C ALA A 200 4.82 -10.94 6.95
N THR A 201 4.09 -11.73 7.74
CA THR A 201 2.96 -12.55 7.31
C THR A 201 1.61 -11.81 7.29
N GLY A 202 1.60 -10.53 7.68
CA GLY A 202 0.40 -9.71 7.73
C GLY A 202 -0.49 -10.00 8.95
N ALA A 203 -1.72 -9.54 8.88
CA ALA A 203 -2.74 -9.60 9.93
C ALA A 203 -3.28 -11.02 10.20
N CYS A 204 -4.12 -11.16 11.24
CA CYS A 204 -5.05 -12.29 11.38
C CYS A 204 -6.46 -11.84 10.98
N GLY A 205 -6.72 -11.70 9.68
CA GLY A 205 -8.00 -11.25 9.15
C GLY A 205 -9.10 -12.32 9.17
N ARG A 206 -8.71 -13.60 9.29
CA ARG A 206 -9.65 -14.73 9.39
C ARG A 206 -9.92 -15.13 10.85
N LEU A 207 -9.92 -14.18 11.78
CA LEU A 207 -10.24 -14.45 13.19
C LEU A 207 -11.76 -14.62 13.38
N GLY A 208 -12.56 -13.62 13.06
CA GLY A 208 -14.02 -13.69 13.03
C GLY A 208 -14.56 -14.11 11.67
N LEU A 209 -15.83 -14.51 11.62
CA LEU A 209 -16.54 -14.82 10.38
C LEU A 209 -17.22 -13.55 9.88
N PRO A 210 -17.10 -13.18 8.59
CA PRO A 210 -17.77 -12.00 8.04
C PRO A 210 -19.30 -12.15 8.05
N ALA A 211 -20.01 -11.02 8.07
CA ALA A 211 -21.46 -10.99 8.10
C ALA A 211 -22.10 -11.72 6.89
N SER A 212 -21.41 -11.78 5.75
CA SER A 212 -21.83 -12.56 4.58
C SER A 212 -21.81 -14.07 4.79
N GLY A 213 -21.15 -14.56 5.85
CA GLY A 213 -20.93 -15.99 6.11
C GLY A 213 -19.97 -16.66 5.13
N TYR A 214 -19.36 -15.92 4.21
CA TYR A 214 -18.44 -16.46 3.22
C TYR A 214 -17.08 -16.76 3.84
N LEU A 215 -16.68 -18.04 3.89
CA LEU A 215 -15.52 -18.51 4.65
C LEU A 215 -14.21 -17.79 4.31
N TYR A 216 -13.99 -17.47 3.04
CA TYR A 216 -12.79 -16.75 2.57
C TYR A 216 -13.06 -15.26 2.29
N GLY A 217 -14.25 -14.77 2.68
CA GLY A 217 -14.52 -13.35 2.73
C GLY A 217 -13.84 -12.76 3.97
N THR A 218 -13.13 -11.66 3.80
CA THR A 218 -12.52 -10.91 4.89
C THR A 218 -12.24 -9.49 4.42
N TYR A 219 -12.23 -8.55 5.36
CA TYR A 219 -11.79 -7.19 5.09
C TYR A 219 -10.33 -7.17 4.61
N GLU A 220 -9.49 -8.00 5.22
CA GLU A 220 -8.08 -8.16 4.89
C GLU A 220 -7.84 -9.16 3.74
N ASN A 221 -6.61 -9.59 3.56
CA ASN A 221 -6.28 -10.62 2.58
C ASN A 221 -6.81 -11.99 3.02
N PRO A 222 -7.51 -12.75 2.16
CA PRO A 222 -8.04 -14.08 2.48
C PRO A 222 -6.99 -15.11 2.93
N ALA A 223 -5.71 -14.86 2.66
CA ALA A 223 -4.63 -15.73 3.12
C ALA A 223 -4.21 -15.46 4.58
N ASN A 224 -4.68 -14.36 5.21
CA ASN A 224 -4.26 -13.95 6.55
C ASN A 224 -4.94 -14.77 7.64
N ALA A 225 -4.31 -15.88 8.05
CA ALA A 225 -4.79 -16.83 9.05
C ALA A 225 -4.13 -16.69 10.43
N GLY A 226 -3.31 -15.64 10.63
CA GLY A 226 -2.57 -15.45 11.89
C GLY A 226 -1.28 -16.26 11.99
N ASP A 227 -0.73 -16.70 10.87
CA ASP A 227 0.47 -17.54 10.78
C ASP A 227 1.63 -16.99 11.64
N GLY A 228 1.96 -15.71 11.47
CA GLY A 228 3.07 -15.07 12.20
C GLY A 228 2.75 -14.87 13.69
N TYR A 229 1.51 -14.60 14.05
CA TYR A 229 1.08 -14.54 15.45
C TYR A 229 1.35 -15.87 16.17
N ALA A 230 0.86 -16.95 15.58
CA ALA A 230 1.06 -18.29 16.14
C ALA A 230 2.54 -18.68 16.16
N MET A 231 3.28 -18.43 15.07
CA MET A 231 4.72 -18.74 15.01
C MET A 231 5.53 -17.96 16.04
N ALA A 232 5.28 -16.66 16.21
CA ALA A 232 5.95 -15.83 17.20
C ALA A 232 5.63 -16.28 18.64
N TYR A 233 4.34 -16.56 18.92
CA TYR A 233 3.89 -17.08 20.20
C TYR A 233 4.57 -18.41 20.55
N HIS A 234 4.60 -19.35 19.62
CA HIS A 234 5.25 -20.65 19.84
C HIS A 234 6.78 -20.56 19.96
N ALA A 235 7.41 -19.54 19.39
CA ALA A 235 8.82 -19.22 19.59
C ALA A 235 9.12 -18.56 20.95
N GLY A 236 8.11 -18.20 21.72
CA GLY A 236 8.25 -17.52 23.01
C GLY A 236 8.38 -16.00 22.91
N ALA A 237 8.15 -15.41 21.75
CA ALA A 237 8.09 -13.96 21.59
C ALA A 237 6.86 -13.38 22.30
N GLU A 238 6.99 -12.16 22.80
CA GLU A 238 5.86 -11.43 23.34
C GLU A 238 4.97 -10.87 22.23
N LEU A 239 3.65 -10.96 22.45
CA LEU A 239 2.63 -10.32 21.64
C LEU A 239 1.91 -9.31 22.53
N SER A 240 1.49 -8.19 21.96
CA SER A 240 0.87 -7.09 22.69
C SER A 240 -0.45 -6.68 22.06
N GLY A 241 -1.38 -6.16 22.88
CA GLY A 241 -2.64 -5.59 22.43
C GLY A 241 -3.59 -6.62 21.76
N ILE A 242 -3.45 -7.90 22.06
CA ILE A 242 -4.21 -8.98 21.38
C ILE A 242 -5.72 -8.92 21.74
N GLU A 243 -6.10 -8.16 22.75
CA GLU A 243 -7.47 -7.80 23.07
C GLU A 243 -8.03 -6.62 22.28
N CYS A 244 -7.18 -5.85 21.60
CA CYS A 244 -7.54 -4.70 20.76
C CYS A 244 -7.79 -5.17 19.33
N PHE A 245 -9.04 -5.31 18.94
CA PHE A 245 -9.39 -5.86 17.63
C PHE A 245 -9.37 -4.80 16.53
N GLN A 246 -9.10 -5.23 15.31
CA GLN A 246 -9.42 -4.48 14.13
C GLN A 246 -10.86 -4.72 13.74
N ILE A 247 -11.66 -3.66 13.62
CA ILE A 247 -13.02 -3.66 13.12
C ILE A 247 -13.17 -2.45 12.20
N ASN A 248 -13.65 -2.68 10.98
CA ASN A 248 -13.74 -1.64 9.97
C ASN A 248 -15.15 -1.56 9.40
N PRO A 249 -15.59 -0.42 8.88
CA PRO A 249 -16.84 -0.34 8.13
C PRO A 249 -16.67 -0.96 6.74
N LEU A 250 -17.61 -1.78 6.34
CA LEU A 250 -17.65 -2.40 5.03
C LEU A 250 -19.00 -2.18 4.35
N ILE A 251 -19.02 -2.38 3.04
CA ILE A 251 -20.27 -2.44 2.29
C ILE A 251 -20.94 -3.75 2.64
N LYS A 252 -22.21 -3.68 3.05
CA LYS A 252 -22.98 -4.88 3.32
C LYS A 252 -23.01 -5.81 2.10
N ASP A 253 -22.86 -7.09 2.34
CA ASP A 253 -22.85 -8.16 1.33
C ASP A 253 -21.67 -8.10 0.31
N TYR A 254 -20.69 -7.23 0.54
CA TYR A 254 -19.51 -7.10 -0.31
C TYR A 254 -18.23 -7.31 0.47
N ASN A 255 -17.79 -8.22 1.03
CA ASN A 255 -16.51 -8.48 1.75
C ASN A 255 -15.36 -7.51 1.38
N GLY A 256 -15.59 -6.22 1.56
CA GLY A 256 -14.62 -5.18 1.25
C GLY A 256 -14.97 -3.85 1.91
N PRO A 257 -13.98 -2.95 2.02
CA PRO A 257 -14.14 -1.69 2.72
C PRO A 257 -15.26 -0.84 2.11
N ALA A 258 -16.01 -0.14 2.96
CA ALA A 258 -16.98 0.86 2.52
C ALA A 258 -16.28 2.07 1.86
N CYS A 259 -15.00 2.26 2.16
CA CYS A 259 -14.16 3.35 1.68
C CYS A 259 -14.73 4.73 1.97
N ALA A 260 -15.38 4.87 3.11
CA ALA A 260 -15.81 6.16 3.59
C ALA A 260 -14.62 7.14 3.70
N TYR A 261 -13.42 6.66 3.99
CA TYR A 261 -12.19 7.45 3.97
C TYR A 261 -11.81 8.01 2.58
N VAL A 262 -12.27 7.40 1.50
CA VAL A 262 -12.18 7.97 0.15
C VAL A 262 -13.29 9.00 -0.08
N ALA A 263 -14.52 8.67 0.32
CA ALA A 263 -15.70 9.45 0.04
C ALA A 263 -15.85 10.70 0.94
N ASN A 264 -15.47 10.61 2.21
CA ASN A 264 -15.63 11.68 3.19
C ASN A 264 -14.85 12.97 2.82
N PRO A 265 -13.60 12.91 2.34
CA PRO A 265 -12.90 14.10 1.84
C PRO A 265 -13.59 14.81 0.67
N PHE A 266 -14.44 14.11 -0.08
CA PHE A 266 -15.26 14.66 -1.16
C PHE A 266 -16.63 15.14 -0.68
N GLY A 267 -16.93 15.05 0.62
CA GLY A 267 -18.19 15.50 1.20
C GLY A 267 -19.22 14.38 1.43
N GLY A 268 -18.85 13.12 1.25
CA GLY A 268 -19.68 11.98 1.67
C GLY A 268 -19.74 11.86 3.20
N TYR A 269 -20.81 11.30 3.74
CA TYR A 269 -20.98 11.08 5.18
C TYR A 269 -21.92 9.92 5.49
N GLN A 270 -21.89 9.44 6.73
CA GLN A 270 -22.74 8.36 7.21
C GLN A 270 -24.06 8.87 7.72
N VAL A 271 -25.15 8.18 7.32
CA VAL A 271 -26.51 8.44 7.78
C VAL A 271 -27.19 7.17 8.28
N ASN A 272 -28.17 7.33 9.19
CA ASN A 272 -29.07 6.27 9.59
C ASN A 272 -30.24 6.08 8.60
N ASN A 273 -31.18 5.19 8.90
CA ASN A 273 -32.35 4.94 8.05
C ASN A 273 -33.35 6.11 7.95
N ARG A 274 -33.17 7.16 8.76
CA ARG A 274 -33.94 8.42 8.70
C ARG A 274 -33.23 9.50 7.88
N GLY A 275 -32.03 9.21 7.33
CA GLY A 275 -31.20 10.17 6.65
C GLY A 275 -30.47 11.15 7.58
N GLU A 276 -30.49 10.92 8.88
CA GLU A 276 -29.81 11.74 9.88
C GLU A 276 -28.33 11.36 9.99
N ARG A 277 -27.46 12.37 9.95
CA ARG A 277 -26.04 12.18 10.24
C ARG A 277 -25.85 11.91 11.73
N PHE A 278 -25.31 10.75 12.09
CA PHE A 278 -25.17 10.30 13.48
C PHE A 278 -23.74 10.27 13.98
N VAL A 279 -22.75 10.37 13.10
CA VAL A 279 -21.33 10.36 13.46
C VAL A 279 -20.58 11.42 12.66
N ASP A 280 -19.63 12.06 13.29
CA ASP A 280 -18.67 12.91 12.60
C ASP A 280 -17.53 12.02 12.12
N SER A 281 -17.57 11.73 10.82
CA SER A 281 -16.72 10.73 10.22
C SER A 281 -15.31 11.27 9.99
N ASP A 282 -14.57 11.37 11.06
CA ASP A 282 -13.13 11.31 10.98
C ASP A 282 -12.69 9.87 10.75
N TYR A 283 -11.44 9.73 10.37
CA TYR A 283 -10.82 8.47 10.09
C TYR A 283 -11.02 7.40 11.20
N TRP A 284 -10.99 6.14 10.79
CA TRP A 284 -11.23 4.95 11.60
C TRP A 284 -10.65 5.01 13.01
N SER A 285 -11.48 5.21 13.99
CA SER A 285 -11.16 4.99 15.39
C SER A 285 -12.11 3.97 15.98
N GLY A 286 -11.71 3.31 17.04
CA GLY A 286 -12.61 2.42 17.76
C GLY A 286 -13.83 3.15 18.30
N GLN A 287 -13.71 4.44 18.61
CA GLN A 287 -14.81 5.31 19.06
C GLN A 287 -15.82 5.49 17.91
N MET A 288 -15.38 5.83 16.72
CA MET A 288 -16.27 5.91 15.54
C MET A 288 -16.97 4.58 15.30
N MET A 289 -16.24 3.46 15.40
CA MET A 289 -16.82 2.13 15.23
C MET A 289 -17.82 1.77 16.32
N ALA A 290 -17.68 2.29 17.53
CA ALA A 290 -18.67 2.14 18.59
C ALA A 290 -19.98 2.86 18.24
N GLU A 291 -19.92 4.09 17.74
CA GLU A 291 -21.08 4.85 17.25
C GLU A 291 -21.77 4.13 16.08
N VAL A 292 -21.00 3.67 15.11
CA VAL A 292 -21.50 2.87 13.98
C VAL A 292 -22.22 1.61 14.46
N SER A 293 -21.62 0.86 15.38
CA SER A 293 -22.20 -0.36 15.94
C SER A 293 -23.48 -0.09 16.74
N ALA A 294 -23.49 0.97 17.53
CA ALA A 294 -24.65 1.38 18.32
C ALA A 294 -25.82 1.80 17.40
N GLU A 295 -25.52 2.53 16.34
CA GLU A 295 -26.56 2.98 15.40
C GLU A 295 -27.14 1.81 14.59
N ILE A 296 -26.31 0.87 14.14
CA ILE A 296 -26.76 -0.38 13.50
C ILE A 296 -27.66 -1.19 14.42
N GLY A 297 -27.32 -1.29 15.71
CA GLY A 297 -28.09 -2.02 16.71
C GLY A 297 -29.36 -1.30 17.20
N SER A 298 -29.54 -0.04 16.85
CA SER A 298 -30.70 0.77 17.25
C SER A 298 -31.89 0.60 16.32
N ALA A 299 -33.06 1.16 16.68
CA ALA A 299 -34.21 1.26 15.81
C ALA A 299 -33.99 2.19 14.58
N ARG A 300 -32.85 2.88 14.51
CA ARG A 300 -32.46 3.74 13.39
C ARG A 300 -31.49 3.07 12.40
N GLY A 301 -31.06 1.82 12.66
CA GLY A 301 -30.40 1.02 11.65
C GLY A 301 -31.35 0.58 10.52
N PRO A 302 -30.88 0.20 9.34
CA PRO A 302 -29.48 0.15 8.90
C PRO A 302 -28.87 1.54 8.66
N ILE A 303 -27.55 1.57 8.43
CA ILE A 303 -26.80 2.81 8.14
C ILE A 303 -26.31 2.81 6.69
N TYR A 304 -26.05 4.00 6.17
CA TYR A 304 -25.66 4.19 4.79
C TYR A 304 -24.51 5.18 4.66
N LEU A 305 -23.64 4.97 3.67
CA LEU A 305 -22.74 5.99 3.14
C LEU A 305 -23.52 6.80 2.11
N LYS A 306 -23.77 8.06 2.40
CA LYS A 306 -24.52 8.98 1.55
C LYS A 306 -23.59 9.72 0.62
N LEU A 307 -23.79 9.54 -0.69
CA LEU A 307 -23.10 10.21 -1.78
C LEU A 307 -24.07 10.93 -2.72
N SER A 308 -25.35 10.58 -2.66
CA SER A 308 -26.40 11.02 -3.58
C SER A 308 -26.67 12.54 -3.57
N HIS A 309 -26.12 13.27 -2.60
CA HIS A 309 -26.22 14.75 -2.52
C HIS A 309 -25.04 15.47 -3.20
N LEU A 310 -24.02 14.72 -3.63
CA LEU A 310 -22.81 15.28 -4.25
C LEU A 310 -23.05 15.59 -5.74
N PRO A 311 -22.34 16.59 -6.31
CA PRO A 311 -22.35 16.83 -7.74
C PRO A 311 -21.90 15.60 -8.55
N ASP A 312 -22.48 15.39 -9.73
CA ASP A 312 -22.19 14.24 -10.60
C ASP A 312 -20.68 14.08 -10.90
N GLU A 313 -19.98 15.17 -11.09
CA GLU A 313 -18.53 15.18 -11.33
C GLU A 313 -17.75 14.63 -10.12
N THR A 314 -18.17 15.01 -8.91
CA THR A 314 -17.58 14.51 -7.67
C THR A 314 -17.85 13.02 -7.49
N VAL A 315 -19.09 12.57 -7.74
CA VAL A 315 -19.43 11.14 -7.68
C VAL A 315 -18.63 10.36 -8.71
N THR A 316 -18.48 10.87 -9.93
CA THR A 316 -17.66 10.24 -10.97
C THR A 316 -16.18 10.12 -10.55
N ALA A 317 -15.62 11.14 -9.89
CA ALA A 317 -14.25 11.09 -9.37
C ALA A 317 -14.12 10.00 -8.27
N ILE A 318 -15.08 9.92 -7.37
CA ILE A 318 -15.13 8.87 -6.33
C ILE A 318 -15.24 7.48 -6.97
N GLU A 319 -16.13 7.30 -7.96
CA GLU A 319 -16.29 6.03 -8.68
C GLU A 319 -14.98 5.59 -9.36
N ASN A 320 -14.29 6.51 -10.00
CA ASN A 320 -13.00 6.21 -10.64
C ASN A 320 -11.96 5.67 -9.64
N ILE A 321 -11.89 6.24 -8.45
CA ILE A 321 -11.01 5.73 -7.39
C ILE A 321 -11.49 4.35 -6.92
N LEU A 322 -12.74 4.24 -6.52
CA LEU A 322 -13.28 3.04 -5.88
C LEU A 322 -13.37 1.84 -6.82
N HIS A 323 -13.67 2.06 -8.10
CA HIS A 323 -13.95 0.99 -9.05
C HIS A 323 -12.77 0.62 -9.95
N THR A 324 -11.72 1.42 -10.00
CA THR A 324 -10.56 1.17 -10.87
C THR A 324 -9.27 0.94 -10.11
N THR A 325 -9.00 1.75 -9.11
CA THR A 325 -7.72 1.76 -8.41
C THR A 325 -7.75 0.91 -7.15
N GLU A 326 -8.79 1.08 -6.34
CA GLU A 326 -8.85 0.41 -5.06
C GLU A 326 -9.36 -1.04 -5.20
N ARG A 327 -10.59 -1.24 -5.66
CA ARG A 327 -11.16 -2.60 -5.86
C ARG A 327 -12.04 -2.68 -7.10
N PRO A 328 -11.49 -3.07 -8.25
CA PRO A 328 -12.27 -3.15 -9.49
C PRO A 328 -13.53 -4.02 -9.42
N THR A 329 -13.53 -5.04 -8.55
CA THR A 329 -14.70 -5.91 -8.34
C THR A 329 -15.88 -5.20 -7.70
N ARG A 330 -15.69 -4.06 -7.04
CA ARG A 330 -16.76 -3.25 -6.46
C ARG A 330 -17.70 -2.70 -7.53
N GLY A 331 -17.14 -2.17 -8.63
CA GLY A 331 -17.94 -1.70 -9.76
C GLY A 331 -18.84 -2.79 -10.32
N THR A 332 -18.32 -4.01 -10.46
CA THR A 332 -19.13 -5.18 -10.88
C THR A 332 -20.23 -5.53 -9.87
N PHE A 333 -19.93 -5.46 -8.57
CA PHE A 333 -20.90 -5.71 -7.52
C PHE A 333 -22.06 -4.71 -7.55
N HIS A 334 -21.79 -3.41 -7.65
CA HIS A 334 -22.80 -2.37 -7.72
C HIS A 334 -23.60 -2.46 -9.03
N ALA A 335 -22.94 -2.62 -10.17
CA ALA A 335 -23.60 -2.78 -11.46
C ALA A 335 -24.55 -3.98 -11.50
N GLY A 336 -24.14 -5.11 -10.89
CA GLY A 336 -24.98 -6.31 -10.79
C GLY A 336 -26.25 -6.13 -9.92
N ARG A 337 -26.30 -5.06 -9.10
CA ARG A 337 -27.46 -4.70 -8.27
C ARG A 337 -28.22 -3.49 -8.80
N GLY A 338 -27.79 -2.87 -9.89
CA GLY A 338 -28.34 -1.62 -10.40
C GLY A 338 -28.12 -0.43 -9.48
N HIS A 339 -27.10 -0.47 -8.63
CA HIS A 339 -26.77 0.62 -7.72
C HIS A 339 -25.94 1.68 -8.42
N ASP A 340 -26.37 2.93 -8.37
CA ASP A 340 -25.67 4.12 -8.78
C ASP A 340 -25.56 5.05 -7.56
N TYR A 341 -24.36 5.51 -7.23
CA TYR A 341 -24.12 6.38 -6.07
C TYR A 341 -24.88 7.72 -6.14
N ARG A 342 -25.40 8.11 -7.33
CA ARG A 342 -26.21 9.33 -7.51
C ARG A 342 -27.63 9.14 -7.01
N THR A 343 -28.10 7.91 -6.99
CA THR A 343 -29.51 7.57 -6.68
C THR A 343 -29.67 6.58 -5.53
N HIS A 344 -28.57 5.90 -5.12
CA HIS A 344 -28.60 4.90 -4.07
C HIS A 344 -27.51 5.17 -3.05
N ASP A 345 -27.91 5.34 -1.80
CA ASP A 345 -27.00 5.37 -0.68
C ASP A 345 -26.49 3.94 -0.39
N VAL A 346 -25.20 3.81 -0.08
CA VAL A 346 -24.55 2.50 0.07
C VAL A 346 -24.76 1.96 1.48
N GLU A 347 -25.51 0.87 1.62
CA GLU A 347 -25.71 0.22 2.92
C GLU A 347 -24.38 -0.27 3.48
N MET A 348 -24.10 0.13 4.72
CA MET A 348 -22.88 -0.19 5.44
C MET A 348 -23.13 -1.18 6.57
N HIS A 349 -22.07 -1.89 6.93
CA HIS A 349 -22.02 -2.76 8.10
C HIS A 349 -20.63 -2.69 8.73
N ILE A 350 -20.40 -3.37 9.85
CA ILE A 350 -19.08 -3.57 10.43
C ILE A 350 -18.47 -4.86 9.90
N SER A 351 -17.14 -4.89 9.79
CA SER A 351 -16.39 -6.08 9.40
C SER A 351 -16.37 -7.11 10.53
N GLU A 352 -15.94 -8.31 10.20
CA GLU A 352 -15.44 -9.28 11.18
C GLU A 352 -14.33 -8.69 12.04
N ILE A 353 -14.13 -9.28 13.22
CA ILE A 353 -12.97 -8.95 14.05
C ILE A 353 -11.69 -9.59 13.51
N GLY A 354 -10.58 -8.87 13.58
CA GLY A 354 -9.24 -9.33 13.23
C GLY A 354 -8.19 -8.85 14.22
N LEU A 355 -6.95 -9.32 14.04
CA LEU A 355 -5.77 -8.79 14.73
C LEU A 355 -4.85 -8.15 13.70
N CYS A 356 -4.48 -6.89 13.89
CA CYS A 356 -3.69 -6.14 12.92
C CYS A 356 -2.99 -4.94 13.56
N GLY A 357 -1.68 -4.88 13.48
CA GLY A 357 -0.92 -3.69 13.86
C GLY A 357 -1.14 -2.50 12.91
N GLY A 358 -1.59 -2.76 11.69
CA GLY A 358 -1.84 -1.73 10.68
C GLY A 358 -3.03 -0.83 10.97
N HIS A 359 -4.06 -1.34 11.62
CA HIS A 359 -5.32 -0.62 11.89
C HIS A 359 -5.67 -0.53 13.37
N SER A 360 -4.99 -1.29 14.22
CA SER A 360 -5.16 -1.26 15.67
C SER A 360 -3.79 -1.32 16.35
N ALA A 361 -3.69 -1.91 17.53
CA ALA A 361 -2.42 -2.04 18.25
C ALA A 361 -2.07 -3.51 18.55
N SER A 362 -2.67 -4.47 17.85
CA SER A 362 -2.48 -5.90 18.12
C SER A 362 -1.39 -6.51 17.25
N GLY A 363 -0.33 -7.02 17.86
CA GLY A 363 0.75 -7.65 17.09
C GLY A 363 1.87 -8.22 17.95
N VAL A 364 2.91 -8.71 17.27
CA VAL A 364 4.16 -9.12 17.90
C VAL A 364 4.87 -7.88 18.44
N TRP A 365 5.24 -7.91 19.71
CA TRP A 365 5.96 -6.82 20.36
C TRP A 365 7.34 -6.62 19.73
N VAL A 366 7.63 -5.40 19.29
CA VAL A 366 8.89 -5.04 18.62
C VAL A 366 9.48 -3.75 19.18
N ASP A 367 10.79 -3.62 19.04
CA ASP A 367 11.52 -2.37 19.25
C ASP A 367 11.47 -1.47 17.99
N GLU A 368 12.19 -0.36 18.02
CA GLU A 368 12.31 0.60 16.92
C GLU A 368 13.00 0.07 15.65
N ASN A 369 13.61 -1.12 15.71
CA ASN A 369 14.25 -1.81 14.58
C ASN A 369 13.42 -3.01 14.07
N GLY A 370 12.26 -3.23 14.64
CA GLY A 370 11.43 -4.41 14.35
C GLY A 370 11.91 -5.70 15.03
N ALA A 371 12.89 -5.63 15.96
CA ALA A 371 13.37 -6.81 16.69
C ALA A 371 12.38 -7.19 17.80
N THR A 372 12.11 -8.49 17.92
CA THR A 372 11.21 -9.04 18.95
C THR A 372 11.95 -9.33 20.26
N THR A 373 11.24 -9.80 21.28
CA THR A 373 11.85 -10.26 22.54
C THR A 373 12.67 -11.56 22.39
N VAL A 374 12.57 -12.24 21.26
CA VAL A 374 13.39 -13.43 20.93
C VAL A 374 14.55 -12.99 20.02
N PRO A 375 15.81 -13.08 20.48
CA PRO A 375 16.97 -12.69 19.70
C PRO A 375 16.99 -13.38 18.32
N GLY A 376 17.31 -12.61 17.28
CA GLY A 376 17.34 -13.09 15.90
C GLY A 376 15.98 -13.26 15.23
N LEU A 377 14.88 -12.94 15.94
CA LEU A 377 13.54 -12.89 15.40
C LEU A 377 13.06 -11.44 15.28
N TYR A 378 12.51 -11.11 14.12
CA TYR A 378 11.97 -9.79 13.78
C TYR A 378 10.52 -9.93 13.33
N ALA A 379 9.75 -8.85 13.46
CA ALA A 379 8.42 -8.74 12.87
C ALA A 379 8.22 -7.38 12.20
N ALA A 380 7.50 -7.37 11.08
CA ALA A 380 7.25 -6.16 10.31
C ALA A 380 5.87 -6.17 9.64
N GLY A 381 5.36 -5.00 9.28
CA GLY A 381 4.04 -4.81 8.70
C GLY A 381 2.92 -5.02 9.72
N ASP A 382 1.76 -5.46 9.25
CA ASP A 382 0.55 -5.63 10.08
C ASP A 382 0.68 -6.69 11.18
N LEU A 383 1.74 -7.49 11.13
CA LEU A 383 2.09 -8.43 12.20
C LEU A 383 2.72 -7.74 13.41
N ALA A 384 3.46 -6.65 13.22
CA ALA A 384 4.16 -5.95 14.29
C ALA A 384 3.20 -5.08 15.11
N CYS A 385 3.39 -5.05 16.43
CA CYS A 385 2.64 -4.17 17.31
C CYS A 385 3.15 -2.72 17.19
N VAL A 386 2.85 -2.09 16.05
CA VAL A 386 3.09 -0.68 15.79
C VAL A 386 1.75 -0.04 15.46
N PRO A 387 1.17 0.74 16.38
CA PRO A 387 -0.18 1.27 16.22
C PRO A 387 -0.35 2.09 14.96
N HIS A 388 -1.43 1.86 14.22
CA HIS A 388 -1.74 2.53 12.96
C HIS A 388 -0.59 2.54 11.95
N ASN A 389 0.12 1.41 11.87
CA ASN A 389 1.30 1.24 11.02
C ASN A 389 0.97 1.41 9.52
N TYR A 390 -0.19 0.94 9.09
CA TYR A 390 -0.68 1.00 7.71
C TYR A 390 0.37 0.58 6.66
N MET A 391 0.18 1.01 5.43
CA MET A 391 1.09 0.67 4.35
C MET A 391 2.46 1.33 4.49
N ILE A 392 2.51 2.61 4.88
CA ILE A 392 3.80 3.33 5.02
C ILE A 392 4.67 2.71 6.11
N GLY A 393 4.09 2.37 7.24
CA GLY A 393 4.82 1.71 8.31
C GLY A 393 5.24 0.28 7.95
N ALA A 394 4.45 -0.44 7.12
CA ALA A 394 4.86 -1.73 6.61
C ALA A 394 6.15 -1.63 5.76
N PHE A 395 6.29 -0.58 4.95
CA PHE A 395 7.52 -0.30 4.22
C PHE A 395 8.66 0.11 5.16
N VAL A 396 8.40 1.02 6.11
CA VAL A 396 9.42 1.51 7.05
C VAL A 396 9.95 0.38 7.92
N PHE A 397 9.08 -0.42 8.54
CA PHE A 397 9.52 -1.53 9.39
C PHE A 397 10.07 -2.72 8.59
N GLY A 398 9.65 -2.91 7.34
CA GLY A 398 10.33 -3.81 6.42
C GLY A 398 11.78 -3.40 6.18
N ASP A 399 12.01 -2.13 5.90
CA ASP A 399 13.36 -1.55 5.72
C ASP A 399 14.20 -1.67 6.99
N LEU A 400 13.67 -1.27 8.14
CA LEU A 400 14.38 -1.33 9.43
C LEU A 400 14.75 -2.75 9.82
N ALA A 401 13.79 -3.69 9.77
CA ALA A 401 14.04 -5.09 10.10
C ALA A 401 15.03 -5.73 9.14
N GLY A 402 14.91 -5.45 7.83
CA GLY A 402 15.85 -5.92 6.81
C GLY A 402 17.28 -5.40 7.06
N ALA A 403 17.42 -4.11 7.34
CA ALA A 403 18.70 -3.48 7.63
C ALA A 403 19.34 -4.02 8.91
N HIS A 404 18.55 -4.11 9.99
CA HIS A 404 19.04 -4.56 11.28
C HIS A 404 19.40 -6.06 11.26
N ALA A 405 18.55 -6.90 10.64
CA ALA A 405 18.83 -8.32 10.49
C ALA A 405 20.10 -8.58 9.67
N ALA A 406 20.32 -7.83 8.57
CA ALA A 406 21.53 -7.94 7.76
C ALA A 406 22.80 -7.56 8.53
N ALA A 407 22.72 -6.61 9.46
CA ALA A 407 23.86 -6.20 10.28
C ALA A 407 24.13 -7.12 11.48
N HIS A 408 23.12 -7.87 11.98
CA HIS A 408 23.19 -8.60 13.25
C HIS A 408 22.88 -10.09 13.12
N HIS A 409 22.76 -10.65 11.89
CA HIS A 409 22.59 -12.09 11.70
C HIS A 409 23.82 -12.85 12.21
N ARG A 410 23.60 -14.09 12.60
CA ARG A 410 24.69 -15.02 12.92
C ARG A 410 24.88 -16.01 11.77
N VAL A 411 25.98 -16.73 11.82
CA VAL A 411 26.17 -17.87 10.91
C VAL A 411 25.07 -18.89 11.20
N PRO A 412 24.34 -19.37 10.18
CA PRO A 412 23.35 -20.43 10.35
C PRO A 412 23.97 -21.67 11.01
N GLY A 413 23.23 -22.29 11.90
CA GLY A 413 23.67 -23.45 12.67
C GLY A 413 22.73 -24.63 12.55
N ALA A 414 23.03 -25.69 13.31
CA ALA A 414 22.18 -26.88 13.38
C ALA A 414 20.79 -26.54 13.94
N LEU A 415 19.76 -27.15 13.37
CA LEU A 415 18.39 -26.99 13.78
C LEU A 415 18.01 -28.00 14.88
N PRO A 416 17.10 -27.66 15.80
CA PRO A 416 16.60 -28.53 16.83
C PRO A 416 15.67 -29.62 16.27
N GLU A 417 16.10 -30.88 16.28
CA GLU A 417 15.36 -32.00 15.67
C GLU A 417 14.03 -32.31 16.38
N ASP A 418 13.94 -32.07 17.69
CA ASP A 418 12.69 -32.18 18.45
C ASP A 418 11.61 -31.20 17.97
N GLN A 419 11.99 -29.95 17.69
CA GLN A 419 11.07 -28.96 17.15
C GLN A 419 10.73 -29.25 15.68
N ILE A 420 11.67 -29.80 14.91
CA ILE A 420 11.39 -30.24 13.53
C ILE A 420 10.38 -31.37 13.56
N ALA A 421 10.55 -32.38 14.44
CA ALA A 421 9.61 -33.48 14.59
C ALA A 421 8.20 -32.99 15.00
N ALA A 422 8.12 -32.02 15.92
CA ALA A 422 6.84 -31.40 16.30
C ALA A 422 6.18 -30.61 15.15
N ALA A 423 6.95 -29.92 14.32
CA ALA A 423 6.45 -29.22 13.14
C ALA A 423 5.98 -30.21 12.05
N HIS A 424 6.72 -31.29 11.85
CA HIS A 424 6.35 -32.37 10.93
C HIS A 424 5.02 -33.01 11.34
N GLU A 425 4.87 -33.34 12.63
CA GLU A 425 3.62 -33.86 13.18
C GLU A 425 2.44 -32.91 12.96
N LEU A 426 2.60 -31.61 13.22
CA LEU A 426 1.57 -30.59 12.97
C LEU A 426 1.12 -30.60 11.52
N VAL A 427 2.07 -30.67 10.57
CA VAL A 427 1.78 -30.60 9.13
C VAL A 427 1.07 -31.87 8.66
N TYR A 428 1.56 -33.06 9.02
CA TYR A 428 1.10 -34.31 8.40
C TYR A 428 0.09 -35.10 9.23
N ARG A 429 -0.19 -34.69 10.46
CA ARG A 429 -1.25 -35.31 11.28
C ARG A 429 -2.56 -35.52 10.53
N PRO A 430 -3.07 -34.55 9.69
CA PRO A 430 -4.34 -34.76 9.01
C PRO A 430 -4.36 -35.88 7.97
N LEU A 431 -3.21 -36.35 7.49
CA LEU A 431 -3.14 -37.53 6.58
C LEU A 431 -3.48 -38.85 7.27
N ARG A 432 -3.41 -38.89 8.61
CA ARG A 432 -3.82 -40.09 9.38
C ARG A 432 -5.34 -40.22 9.46
N HIS A 433 -6.06 -39.13 9.18
CA HIS A 433 -7.50 -39.06 9.27
C HIS A 433 -8.13 -38.58 7.95
N PRO A 434 -7.87 -39.29 6.80
CA PRO A 434 -8.30 -38.79 5.48
C PRO A 434 -9.81 -38.61 5.34
N ASP A 435 -10.59 -39.26 6.19
CA ASP A 435 -12.05 -39.17 6.28
C ASP A 435 -12.52 -38.33 7.50
N GLY A 436 -11.62 -37.66 8.17
CA GLY A 436 -11.90 -36.76 9.28
C GLY A 436 -12.68 -35.50 8.84
N PRO A 437 -13.12 -34.66 9.79
CA PRO A 437 -13.83 -33.43 9.47
C PRO A 437 -13.02 -32.57 8.48
N PRO A 438 -13.65 -32.06 7.40
CA PRO A 438 -12.98 -31.17 6.46
C PRO A 438 -12.67 -29.82 7.14
N GLN A 439 -11.51 -29.27 6.84
CA GLN A 439 -11.01 -28.06 7.47
C GLN A 439 -11.99 -26.87 7.35
N GLN A 440 -12.76 -26.77 6.24
CA GLN A 440 -13.75 -25.70 6.04
C GLN A 440 -14.84 -25.70 7.11
N GLN A 441 -15.30 -26.88 7.49
CA GLN A 441 -16.32 -27.05 8.51
C GLN A 441 -15.80 -26.64 9.89
N VAL A 442 -14.59 -27.07 10.21
CA VAL A 442 -13.95 -26.79 11.51
C VAL A 442 -13.60 -25.29 11.61
N GLU A 443 -13.06 -24.70 10.53
CA GLU A 443 -12.81 -23.27 10.47
C GLU A 443 -14.06 -22.43 10.64
N TYR A 444 -15.14 -22.78 9.91
CA TYR A 444 -16.43 -22.08 10.03
C TYR A 444 -16.95 -22.10 11.48
N LYS A 445 -16.95 -23.26 12.12
CA LYS A 445 -17.39 -23.43 13.50
C LYS A 445 -16.54 -22.60 14.47
N LEU A 446 -15.22 -22.64 14.32
CA LEU A 446 -14.28 -21.88 15.12
C LEU A 446 -14.55 -20.38 15.03
N ARG A 447 -14.59 -19.86 13.82
CA ARG A 447 -14.81 -18.42 13.57
C ARG A 447 -16.22 -17.97 13.97
N ARG A 448 -17.20 -18.87 13.93
CA ARG A 448 -18.54 -18.61 14.46
C ARG A 448 -18.50 -18.45 15.99
N PHE A 449 -17.78 -19.30 16.72
CA PHE A 449 -17.59 -19.14 18.16
C PHE A 449 -16.87 -17.83 18.50
N VAL A 450 -15.93 -17.41 17.69
CA VAL A 450 -15.29 -16.11 17.85
C VAL A 450 -16.31 -14.98 17.75
N ASN A 451 -17.18 -14.99 16.75
CA ASN A 451 -18.23 -13.98 16.61
C ASN A 451 -19.21 -13.98 17.79
N ASP A 452 -19.63 -15.16 18.24
CA ASP A 452 -20.69 -15.28 19.25
C ASP A 452 -20.17 -14.93 20.66
N TYR A 453 -18.90 -15.20 20.96
CA TYR A 453 -18.39 -15.16 22.33
C TYR A 453 -17.15 -14.26 22.55
N VAL A 454 -16.38 -13.90 21.49
CA VAL A 454 -15.16 -13.08 21.61
C VAL A 454 -15.34 -11.68 21.03
N ALA A 455 -16.18 -11.54 19.99
CA ALA A 455 -16.44 -10.24 19.37
C ALA A 455 -17.13 -9.28 20.36
N PRO A 456 -16.84 -7.95 20.26
CA PRO A 456 -17.51 -6.96 21.11
C PRO A 456 -19.01 -6.82 20.76
N PRO A 457 -19.85 -6.45 21.71
CA PRO A 457 -19.51 -6.19 23.12
C PRO A 457 -19.20 -7.48 23.89
N LYS A 458 -18.05 -7.48 24.55
CA LYS A 458 -17.53 -8.64 25.30
C LYS A 458 -18.09 -8.67 26.72
N THR A 459 -18.20 -9.86 27.30
CA THR A 459 -18.40 -10.04 28.73
C THR A 459 -17.55 -11.20 29.26
N GLY A 460 -17.16 -11.17 30.53
CA GLY A 460 -16.39 -12.27 31.14
C GLY A 460 -17.04 -13.62 30.90
N ALA A 461 -18.35 -13.72 31.08
CA ALA A 461 -19.09 -14.99 30.88
C ALA A 461 -19.03 -15.50 29.43
N LYS A 462 -19.15 -14.61 28.44
CA LYS A 462 -18.99 -15.00 27.01
C LYS A 462 -17.57 -15.49 26.72
N LEU A 463 -16.56 -14.77 27.23
CA LEU A 463 -15.16 -15.12 27.03
C LEU A 463 -14.80 -16.46 27.68
N GLU A 464 -15.36 -16.80 28.86
CA GLU A 464 -15.20 -18.10 29.48
C GLU A 464 -15.81 -19.23 28.64
N ILE A 465 -17.01 -19.03 28.10
CA ILE A 465 -17.64 -19.98 27.15
C ILE A 465 -16.77 -20.15 25.88
N ALA A 466 -16.19 -19.07 25.37
CA ALA A 466 -15.27 -19.14 24.23
C ALA A 466 -14.07 -20.06 24.54
N LEU A 467 -13.41 -19.85 25.67
CA LEU A 467 -12.25 -20.66 26.08
C LEU A 467 -12.59 -22.13 26.24
N GLU A 468 -13.73 -22.45 26.85
CA GLU A 468 -14.22 -23.82 26.96
C GLU A 468 -14.49 -24.43 25.55
N SER A 469 -15.07 -23.65 24.66
CA SER A 469 -15.31 -24.06 23.27
C SER A 469 -14.01 -24.32 22.49
N PHE A 470 -13.01 -23.47 22.63
CA PHE A 470 -11.70 -23.65 21.99
C PHE A 470 -10.94 -24.85 22.54
N GLU A 471 -11.08 -25.17 23.80
CA GLU A 471 -10.48 -26.38 24.38
C GLU A 471 -11.10 -27.65 23.78
N ARG A 472 -12.45 -27.71 23.68
CA ARG A 472 -13.14 -28.83 23.01
C ARG A 472 -12.75 -28.92 21.53
N MET A 473 -12.58 -27.79 20.85
CA MET A 473 -12.19 -27.78 19.45
C MET A 473 -10.76 -28.30 19.20
N ARG A 474 -9.87 -28.37 20.19
CA ARG A 474 -8.54 -29.00 20.04
C ARG A 474 -8.65 -30.45 19.53
N GLU A 475 -9.58 -31.22 20.06
CA GLU A 475 -9.81 -32.60 19.64
C GLU A 475 -10.36 -32.66 18.20
N GLU A 476 -11.28 -31.77 17.86
CA GLU A 476 -11.88 -31.70 16.53
C GLU A 476 -10.83 -31.26 15.46
N ILE A 477 -9.99 -30.28 15.81
CA ILE A 477 -8.87 -29.81 14.98
C ILE A 477 -7.83 -30.93 14.83
N ALA A 478 -7.52 -31.66 15.89
CA ALA A 478 -6.59 -32.80 15.83
C ALA A 478 -7.11 -33.94 14.93
N ALA A 479 -8.44 -34.09 14.81
CA ALA A 479 -9.09 -35.10 13.99
C ALA A 479 -9.37 -34.65 12.55
N MET A 480 -9.04 -33.41 12.16
CA MET A 480 -9.22 -32.95 10.79
C MET A 480 -8.52 -33.86 9.79
N GLY A 481 -9.19 -34.06 8.63
CA GLY A 481 -8.66 -34.85 7.53
C GLY A 481 -8.12 -34.01 6.37
N ALA A 482 -7.07 -34.54 5.72
CA ALA A 482 -6.53 -33.97 4.48
C ALA A 482 -6.13 -35.10 3.52
N ARG A 483 -6.21 -34.84 2.23
CA ARG A 483 -5.82 -35.75 1.14
C ARG A 483 -4.82 -35.12 0.18
N THR A 484 -4.68 -33.80 0.22
CA THR A 484 -3.83 -33.03 -0.69
C THR A 484 -2.93 -32.07 0.09
N PRO A 485 -1.78 -31.65 -0.50
CA PRO A 485 -0.90 -30.66 0.12
C PRO A 485 -1.61 -29.34 0.46
N HIS A 486 -2.53 -28.91 -0.39
CA HIS A 486 -3.32 -27.69 -0.15
C HIS A 486 -4.25 -27.83 1.08
N GLU A 487 -4.85 -29.00 1.27
CA GLU A 487 -5.67 -29.26 2.47
C GLU A 487 -4.82 -29.32 3.74
N LEU A 488 -3.58 -29.84 3.67
CA LEU A 488 -2.63 -29.80 4.80
C LEU A 488 -2.33 -28.36 5.21
N MET A 489 -2.03 -27.50 4.23
CA MET A 489 -1.83 -26.07 4.48
C MET A 489 -3.06 -25.46 5.19
N ARG A 490 -4.26 -25.76 4.71
CA ARG A 490 -5.51 -25.23 5.29
C ARG A 490 -5.78 -25.78 6.70
N CYS A 491 -5.44 -27.02 6.98
CA CYS A 491 -5.52 -27.57 8.35
C CYS A 491 -4.58 -26.82 9.30
N ALA A 492 -3.35 -26.56 8.90
CA ALA A 492 -2.40 -25.79 9.71
C ALA A 492 -2.90 -24.34 9.95
N GLU A 493 -3.55 -23.71 8.96
CA GLU A 493 -4.19 -22.39 9.15
C GLU A 493 -5.28 -22.41 10.23
N VAL A 494 -6.06 -23.49 10.35
CA VAL A 494 -7.09 -23.60 11.40
C VAL A 494 -6.45 -23.68 12.80
N ASP A 495 -5.32 -24.37 12.95
CA ASP A 495 -4.54 -24.37 14.17
C ASP A 495 -4.11 -22.94 14.56
N PHE A 496 -3.63 -22.14 13.59
CA PHE A 496 -3.22 -20.76 13.83
C PHE A 496 -4.39 -19.85 14.21
N ILE A 497 -5.53 -19.95 13.52
CA ILE A 497 -6.74 -19.19 13.84
C ILE A 497 -7.19 -19.51 15.26
N ARG A 498 -7.14 -20.79 15.67
CA ARG A 498 -7.50 -21.20 17.03
C ARG A 498 -6.55 -20.60 18.08
N ASP A 499 -5.25 -20.64 17.84
CA ASP A 499 -4.26 -20.05 18.72
C ASP A 499 -4.52 -18.54 18.89
N CYS A 500 -4.77 -17.83 17.80
CA CYS A 500 -5.13 -16.41 17.82
C CYS A 500 -6.43 -16.15 18.59
N ALA A 501 -7.45 -16.99 18.40
CA ALA A 501 -8.73 -16.88 19.09
C ALA A 501 -8.60 -17.09 20.60
N GLU A 502 -7.80 -18.08 21.03
CA GLU A 502 -7.52 -18.31 22.44
C GLU A 502 -6.74 -17.15 23.06
N MET A 503 -5.70 -16.67 22.38
CA MET A 503 -4.94 -15.49 22.83
C MET A 503 -5.85 -14.27 22.98
N ALA A 504 -6.73 -14.01 22.02
CA ALA A 504 -7.65 -12.88 22.03
C ALA A 504 -8.67 -12.97 23.18
N ALA A 505 -9.25 -14.14 23.41
CA ALA A 505 -10.21 -14.35 24.50
C ALA A 505 -9.55 -14.20 25.89
N ARG A 506 -8.37 -14.79 26.09
CA ARG A 506 -7.63 -14.70 27.34
C ARG A 506 -7.15 -13.28 27.63
N SER A 507 -6.57 -12.58 26.65
CA SER A 507 -6.18 -11.18 26.79
C SER A 507 -7.37 -10.30 27.15
N SER A 508 -8.52 -10.52 26.48
CA SER A 508 -9.76 -9.79 26.76
C SER A 508 -10.30 -10.04 28.17
N LEU A 509 -10.09 -11.23 28.76
CA LEU A 509 -10.44 -11.51 30.15
C LEU A 509 -9.50 -10.83 31.14
N VAL A 510 -8.20 -10.81 30.85
CA VAL A 510 -7.17 -10.26 31.74
C VAL A 510 -7.27 -8.74 31.83
N ARG A 511 -7.53 -8.03 30.73
CA ARG A 511 -7.78 -6.58 30.75
C ARG A 511 -9.18 -6.31 31.27
N THR A 512 -9.26 -5.74 32.46
CA THR A 512 -10.52 -5.53 33.19
C THR A 512 -11.03 -4.09 33.06
N GLU A 513 -11.11 -3.59 31.82
CA GLU A 513 -11.67 -2.26 31.47
C GLU A 513 -12.24 -2.31 30.06
N SER A 514 -12.88 -1.22 29.60
CA SER A 514 -13.11 -0.92 28.18
C SER A 514 -12.15 0.16 27.72
N ARG A 515 -11.52 -0.04 26.56
CA ARG A 515 -10.58 0.89 25.96
C ARG A 515 -10.64 0.77 24.41
N TRP A 516 -10.24 1.82 23.69
CA TRP A 516 -10.22 1.86 22.21
C TRP A 516 -11.62 1.70 21.58
N GLY A 517 -12.66 2.22 22.23
CA GLY A 517 -14.04 2.14 21.75
C GLY A 517 -14.46 0.69 21.48
N LEU A 518 -14.99 0.42 20.25
CA LEU A 518 -15.47 -0.92 19.88
C LEU A 518 -14.36 -1.97 19.88
N TYR A 519 -13.08 -1.58 19.68
CA TYR A 519 -11.99 -2.56 19.55
C TYR A 519 -11.75 -3.37 20.82
N HIS A 520 -12.04 -2.79 22.00
CA HIS A 520 -12.08 -3.51 23.26
C HIS A 520 -13.22 -3.01 24.15
N ASP A 521 -14.45 -3.25 23.75
CA ASP A 521 -15.65 -2.93 24.51
C ASP A 521 -16.02 -4.10 25.42
N ARG A 522 -15.97 -3.88 26.73
CA ARG A 522 -16.37 -4.80 27.80
C ARG A 522 -17.69 -4.32 28.38
N ALA A 523 -18.81 -4.86 27.90
CA ALA A 523 -20.15 -4.47 28.39
C ALA A 523 -20.34 -4.69 29.92
N ASP A 524 -19.60 -5.63 30.48
CA ASP A 524 -19.56 -5.88 31.95
C ASP A 524 -18.58 -4.95 32.70
N LEU A 525 -17.70 -4.24 31.98
CA LEU A 525 -16.68 -3.33 32.52
C LEU A 525 -16.57 -2.08 31.61
N PRO A 526 -17.60 -1.22 31.56
CA PRO A 526 -17.70 -0.18 30.52
C PRO A 526 -16.77 1.04 30.72
N GLY A 527 -16.08 1.13 31.86
CA GLY A 527 -15.18 2.23 32.18
C GLY A 527 -13.75 1.99 31.73
N ARG A 528 -13.05 3.09 31.40
CA ARG A 528 -11.58 3.12 31.24
C ARG A 528 -10.93 3.36 32.61
N ASP A 529 -9.86 2.62 32.91
CA ASP A 529 -9.12 2.73 34.16
C ASP A 529 -7.62 2.95 33.89
N ASP A 530 -7.22 4.20 33.68
CA ASP A 530 -5.82 4.55 33.39
C ASP A 530 -4.89 4.22 34.58
N SER A 531 -5.39 4.22 35.80
CA SER A 531 -4.58 3.89 36.98
C SER A 531 -4.12 2.44 37.01
N GLN A 532 -4.94 1.55 36.47
CA GLN A 532 -4.64 0.12 36.36
C GLN A 532 -4.18 -0.29 34.97
N TRP A 533 -4.64 0.38 33.90
CA TRP A 533 -4.54 -0.14 32.55
C TRP A 533 -3.90 0.80 31.52
N LEU A 534 -3.33 1.94 31.92
CA LEU A 534 -2.41 2.67 31.03
C LEU A 534 -1.08 1.91 30.92
N PHE A 535 -1.18 0.66 30.42
CA PHE A 535 -0.11 -0.32 30.29
C PHE A 535 -0.33 -1.17 29.06
N HIS A 536 0.75 -1.67 28.48
CA HIS A 536 0.68 -2.73 27.48
C HIS A 536 0.37 -4.07 28.19
N LEU A 537 -0.59 -4.80 27.69
CA LEU A 537 -0.83 -6.18 28.09
C LEU A 537 -0.16 -7.09 27.08
N ASN A 538 0.98 -7.64 27.47
CA ASN A 538 1.71 -8.59 26.65
C ASN A 538 1.40 -10.03 27.09
N LEU A 539 1.52 -10.95 26.15
CA LEU A 539 1.47 -12.39 26.43
C LEU A 539 2.63 -13.11 25.73
N ARG A 540 3.03 -14.24 26.29
CA ARG A 540 4.03 -15.14 25.69
C ARG A 540 3.77 -16.57 26.11
N LYS A 541 4.35 -17.51 25.35
CA LYS A 541 4.35 -18.92 25.71
C LYS A 541 5.56 -19.25 26.60
N ARG A 542 5.30 -19.87 27.75
CA ARG A 542 6.36 -20.39 28.63
C ARG A 542 6.91 -21.72 28.11
N ALA A 543 8.06 -22.13 28.64
CA ALA A 543 8.67 -23.42 28.30
C ALA A 543 7.77 -24.64 28.66
N ASP A 544 6.92 -24.51 29.70
CA ASP A 544 5.94 -25.55 30.09
C ASP A 544 4.66 -25.54 29.21
N GLY A 545 4.62 -24.69 28.19
CA GLY A 545 3.50 -24.54 27.26
C GLY A 545 2.39 -23.61 27.72
N ALA A 546 2.42 -23.11 28.95
CA ALA A 546 1.39 -22.22 29.48
C ALA A 546 1.50 -20.81 28.87
N MET A 547 0.34 -20.15 28.71
CA MET A 547 0.26 -18.73 28.32
C MET A 547 0.50 -17.86 29.55
N GLU A 548 1.48 -16.98 29.49
CA GLU A 548 1.84 -16.06 30.57
C GLU A 548 1.56 -14.62 30.11
N PHE A 549 0.98 -13.84 31.01
CA PHE A 549 0.71 -12.42 30.79
C PHE A 549 1.71 -11.54 31.51
N VAL A 550 2.14 -10.49 30.82
CA VAL A 550 3.08 -9.49 31.32
C VAL A 550 2.47 -8.11 31.13
N LYS A 551 2.29 -7.40 32.20
CA LYS A 551 1.86 -6.00 32.22
C LYS A 551 3.11 -5.13 32.09
N ARG A 552 3.30 -4.50 30.92
CA ARG A 552 4.43 -3.61 30.67
C ARG A 552 4.00 -2.15 30.80
N PRO A 553 4.76 -1.33 31.52
CA PRO A 553 4.48 0.10 31.56
C PRO A 553 4.59 0.71 30.16
N VAL A 554 3.77 1.71 29.88
CA VAL A 554 3.99 2.60 28.75
C VAL A 554 5.24 3.43 29.04
N GLU A 555 6.20 3.41 28.13
CA GLU A 555 7.41 4.22 28.30
C GLU A 555 7.09 5.72 28.33
N PRO A 556 7.92 6.56 28.99
CA PRO A 556 7.76 8.00 28.94
C PRO A 556 7.62 8.50 27.51
N TYR A 557 6.62 9.32 27.26
CA TYR A 557 6.36 9.84 25.94
C TYR A 557 7.50 10.73 25.42
N LEU A 558 7.93 10.50 24.18
CA LEU A 558 8.85 11.37 23.45
C LEU A 558 8.16 12.70 23.10
N VAL A 559 6.89 12.61 22.75
CA VAL A 559 6.01 13.74 22.46
C VAL A 559 4.92 13.78 23.52
N PRO A 560 4.90 14.81 24.40
CA PRO A 560 3.90 14.91 25.47
C PRO A 560 2.47 14.98 24.91
N VAL A 561 1.56 14.26 25.58
CA VAL A 561 0.11 14.27 25.32
C VAL A 561 -0.56 14.48 26.68
N GLU A 562 -1.18 15.65 26.85
CA GLU A 562 -1.68 16.10 28.18
C GLU A 562 -2.73 15.17 28.79
N GLU A 563 -3.48 14.44 27.93
CA GLU A 563 -4.56 13.57 28.33
C GLU A 563 -4.10 12.29 29.04
N PHE A 564 -2.80 11.95 28.91
CA PHE A 564 -2.26 10.70 29.46
C PHE A 564 -0.92 10.92 30.16
N THR A 565 -0.75 10.27 31.30
CA THR A 565 0.52 10.31 32.04
C THR A 565 1.01 8.89 32.30
N PRO A 566 2.00 8.40 31.50
CA PRO A 566 2.59 7.09 31.74
C PRO A 566 3.21 6.97 33.12
N VAL A 567 2.95 5.85 33.80
CA VAL A 567 3.52 5.56 35.13
C VAL A 567 4.80 4.78 34.94
N GLN A 568 5.91 5.28 35.51
CA GLN A 568 7.15 4.53 35.53
C GLN A 568 7.04 3.38 36.51
N ALA A 569 7.17 2.16 36.02
CA ALA A 569 7.12 0.94 36.81
C ALA A 569 7.94 -0.16 36.12
N GLU A 570 8.28 -1.19 36.85
CA GLU A 570 8.86 -2.40 36.24
C GLU A 570 7.76 -3.27 35.65
N PRO A 571 8.07 -4.05 34.58
CA PRO A 571 7.14 -5.02 34.03
C PRO A 571 6.69 -6.02 35.10
N VAL A 572 5.37 -6.29 35.16
CA VAL A 572 4.80 -7.19 36.15
C VAL A 572 4.24 -8.45 35.49
N VAL A 573 4.71 -9.60 35.90
CA VAL A 573 4.16 -10.90 35.47
C VAL A 573 2.85 -11.16 36.22
N LEU A 574 1.75 -11.25 35.47
CA LEU A 574 0.41 -11.51 36.02
C LEU A 574 0.09 -13.00 36.22
N GLY A 575 1.00 -13.88 35.76
CA GLY A 575 0.83 -15.33 35.80
C GLY A 575 -0.16 -15.88 34.76
N THR A 576 -0.58 -17.11 34.97
CA THR A 576 -1.43 -17.86 34.02
C THR A 576 -2.90 -17.81 34.40
N ARG A 577 -3.52 -16.66 34.51
CA ARG A 577 -4.96 -16.57 34.82
C ARG A 577 -5.79 -17.09 33.63
N GLY A 578 -6.67 -18.10 33.90
CA GLY A 578 -7.70 -18.57 32.97
C GLY A 578 -7.64 -20.06 32.58
N ALA A 579 -7.06 -20.95 33.40
CA ALA A 579 -7.26 -22.38 33.22
C ALA A 579 -8.57 -22.83 33.90
N VAL A 580 -9.59 -23.15 33.10
CA VAL A 580 -10.83 -23.78 33.55
C VAL A 580 -10.78 -25.27 33.16
N ALA A 581 -11.05 -26.15 34.12
CA ALA A 581 -11.11 -27.58 33.89
C ALA A 581 -12.39 -27.92 33.11
N VAL A 582 -12.22 -28.69 32.01
CA VAL A 582 -13.30 -29.05 31.10
C VAL A 582 -13.75 -30.50 31.28
N MET A 583 -15.04 -30.73 31.34
CA MET A 583 -15.64 -32.07 31.27
C MET A 583 -16.07 -32.41 29.85
N ARG A 584 -15.77 -33.65 29.44
CA ARG A 584 -16.00 -34.20 28.10
C ARG A 584 -17.42 -34.69 27.85
N ARG A 585 -17.94 -34.51 26.64
CA ARG A 585 -18.86 -35.47 25.95
C ARG A 585 -18.82 -35.36 24.44
N ALA A 586 -19.12 -36.46 23.76
CA ALA A 586 -18.74 -36.83 22.42
C ALA A 586 -19.82 -36.68 21.34
N ALA A 587 -19.37 -36.43 20.14
CA ALA A 587 -19.50 -36.99 18.78
C ALA A 587 -20.82 -37.01 17.96
N GLY A 588 -20.73 -36.66 16.70
CA GLY A 588 -21.28 -37.38 15.58
C GLY A 588 -21.73 -36.69 14.29
N GLN A 589 -21.12 -37.08 13.24
CA GLN A 589 -21.50 -37.28 11.82
C GLN A 589 -21.72 -36.16 10.80
N VAL A 590 -21.20 -36.40 9.58
CA VAL A 590 -20.84 -35.59 8.41
C VAL A 590 -21.72 -35.81 7.19
N VAL A 591 -21.87 -34.81 6.32
CA VAL A 591 -22.29 -34.93 4.91
C VAL A 591 -21.45 -34.05 3.98
N ARG A 592 -21.09 -34.58 2.80
CA ARG A 592 -20.19 -33.99 1.78
C ARG A 592 -20.92 -33.17 0.72
N GLN A 593 -20.22 -32.16 0.13
CA GLN A 593 -20.49 -31.66 -1.23
C GLN A 593 -19.19 -31.25 -1.96
N ALA A 594 -19.26 -31.32 -3.31
CA ALA A 594 -18.11 -31.36 -4.21
C ALA A 594 -17.69 -29.97 -4.77
N ALA A 595 -16.43 -29.87 -5.20
CA ALA A 595 -15.78 -28.70 -5.75
C ALA A 595 -15.85 -28.61 -7.28
N VAL A 596 -15.87 -27.39 -7.83
CA VAL A 596 -15.81 -27.07 -9.28
C VAL A 596 -14.35 -26.83 -9.69
N GLY A 597 -13.88 -27.55 -10.72
CA GLY A 597 -12.46 -27.60 -11.10
C GLY A 597 -11.96 -26.49 -12.03
N ARG A 598 -10.71 -26.10 -11.87
CA ARG A 598 -9.89 -25.38 -12.87
C ARG A 598 -9.27 -26.38 -13.87
N SER A 599 -9.01 -25.92 -15.12
CA SER A 599 -8.34 -26.77 -16.12
C SER A 599 -7.05 -27.36 -15.57
N PRO A 600 -6.82 -28.69 -15.67
CA PRO A 600 -5.60 -29.36 -15.22
C PRO A 600 -4.33 -28.72 -15.81
N ARG A 601 -4.37 -28.25 -17.05
CA ARG A 601 -3.24 -27.63 -17.75
C ARG A 601 -2.81 -26.30 -17.18
N ILE A 602 -3.72 -25.52 -16.58
CA ILE A 602 -3.36 -24.31 -15.84
C ILE A 602 -2.61 -24.65 -14.56
N LEU A 603 -2.96 -25.78 -13.93
CA LEU A 603 -2.22 -26.27 -12.74
C LEU A 603 -0.82 -26.78 -13.12
N GLU A 604 -0.68 -27.40 -14.28
CA GLU A 604 0.62 -27.80 -14.81
C GLU A 604 1.53 -26.59 -15.08
N LEU A 605 0.99 -25.53 -15.69
CA LEU A 605 1.71 -24.27 -15.89
C LEU A 605 2.21 -23.66 -14.59
N HIS A 606 1.41 -23.69 -13.54
CA HIS A 606 1.85 -23.20 -12.24
C HIS A 606 2.99 -24.03 -11.63
N ARG A 607 2.99 -25.35 -11.82
CA ARG A 607 4.11 -26.21 -11.43
C ARG A 607 5.35 -25.93 -12.25
N LEU A 608 5.16 -25.75 -13.56
CA LEU A 608 6.23 -25.43 -14.49
C LEU A 608 6.90 -24.09 -14.17
N ALA A 609 6.12 -23.09 -13.78
CA ALA A 609 6.64 -21.79 -13.34
C ALA A 609 7.64 -21.88 -12.18
N GLU A 610 7.42 -22.83 -11.26
CA GLU A 610 8.30 -23.07 -10.12
C GLU A 610 9.64 -23.70 -10.49
N GLN A 611 9.69 -24.38 -11.64
CA GLN A 611 10.88 -25.10 -12.15
C GLN A 611 11.78 -24.22 -13.04
N GLN A 612 11.53 -22.91 -13.11
CA GLN A 612 12.22 -21.97 -14.01
C GLN A 612 12.25 -22.46 -15.47
N PRO A 613 11.08 -22.59 -16.12
CA PRO A 613 10.95 -23.16 -17.44
C PRO A 613 11.69 -22.32 -18.49
N VAL A 614 12.13 -22.98 -19.56
CA VAL A 614 12.53 -22.30 -20.79
C VAL A 614 11.31 -22.09 -21.69
N VAL A 615 11.43 -21.20 -22.70
CA VAL A 615 10.30 -20.89 -23.61
C VAL A 615 9.75 -22.14 -24.30
N SER A 616 10.62 -23.11 -24.67
CA SER A 616 10.19 -24.37 -25.31
C SER A 616 9.27 -25.20 -24.40
N ASP A 617 9.43 -25.14 -23.09
CA ASP A 617 8.57 -25.88 -22.14
C ASP A 617 7.17 -25.29 -22.10
N LEU A 618 7.04 -24.00 -22.37
CA LEU A 618 5.79 -23.26 -22.39
C LEU A 618 5.09 -23.30 -23.77
N ALA A 619 5.80 -23.66 -24.84
CA ALA A 619 5.26 -23.69 -26.21
C ALA A 619 3.97 -24.52 -26.34
N PRO A 620 3.80 -25.73 -25.74
CA PRO A 620 2.55 -26.48 -25.83
C PRO A 620 1.35 -25.79 -25.16
N TYR A 621 1.59 -24.89 -24.23
CA TYR A 621 0.56 -24.11 -23.53
C TYR A 621 0.27 -22.80 -24.24
N LEU A 622 1.26 -22.19 -24.88
CA LEU A 622 1.09 -21.02 -25.75
C LEU A 622 0.27 -21.35 -27.00
N ALA A 623 0.32 -22.60 -27.47
CA ALA A 623 -0.46 -23.10 -28.59
C ALA A 623 -1.74 -23.84 -28.19
N ASP A 624 -2.14 -23.82 -26.91
CA ASP A 624 -3.31 -24.55 -26.42
C ASP A 624 -4.61 -24.05 -27.07
N PRO A 625 -5.59 -24.94 -27.39
CA PRO A 625 -6.88 -24.53 -27.93
C PRO A 625 -7.67 -23.62 -26.96
N ASP A 626 -7.53 -23.78 -25.63
CA ASP A 626 -8.19 -22.92 -24.63
C ASP A 626 -7.45 -21.59 -24.43
N PRO A 627 -8.05 -20.45 -24.76
CA PRO A 627 -7.44 -19.14 -24.55
C PRO A 627 -7.13 -18.83 -23.07
N LYS A 628 -7.78 -19.50 -22.13
CA LYS A 628 -7.47 -19.37 -20.70
C LYS A 628 -6.12 -19.99 -20.37
N VAL A 629 -5.78 -21.12 -21.00
CA VAL A 629 -4.48 -21.78 -20.87
C VAL A 629 -3.41 -20.94 -21.55
N ARG A 630 -3.63 -20.45 -22.77
CA ARG A 630 -2.68 -19.56 -23.45
C ARG A 630 -2.40 -18.29 -22.65
N ARG A 631 -3.45 -17.67 -22.11
CA ARG A 631 -3.29 -16.50 -21.22
C ARG A 631 -2.49 -16.83 -19.96
N ALA A 632 -2.70 -17.99 -19.36
CA ALA A 632 -1.92 -18.43 -18.20
C ALA A 632 -0.45 -18.66 -18.58
N ALA A 633 -0.18 -19.23 -19.76
CA ALA A 633 1.18 -19.38 -20.29
C ALA A 633 1.88 -18.04 -20.49
N ILE A 634 1.19 -17.03 -21.02
CA ILE A 634 1.70 -15.65 -21.10
C ILE A 634 2.02 -15.09 -19.72
N ALA A 635 1.16 -15.30 -18.74
CA ALA A 635 1.44 -14.89 -17.37
C ALA A 635 2.69 -15.59 -16.80
N THR A 636 2.85 -16.88 -17.07
CA THR A 636 4.04 -17.64 -16.68
C THR A 636 5.32 -17.11 -17.36
N LEU A 637 5.28 -16.79 -18.67
CA LEU A 637 6.39 -16.14 -19.36
C LEU A 637 6.77 -14.80 -18.73
N THR A 638 5.78 -13.98 -18.40
CA THR A 638 6.01 -12.67 -17.77
C THR A 638 6.57 -12.82 -16.36
N GLU A 639 6.18 -13.87 -15.65
CA GLU A 639 6.61 -14.15 -14.28
C GLU A 639 8.03 -14.71 -14.20
N THR A 640 8.36 -15.70 -15.06
CA THR A 640 9.64 -16.43 -15.00
C THR A 640 10.73 -15.80 -15.85
N VAL A 641 10.36 -15.04 -16.90
CA VAL A 641 11.24 -14.29 -17.81
C VAL A 641 12.41 -15.15 -18.34
N PRO A 642 12.14 -16.32 -18.94
CA PRO A 642 13.20 -17.10 -19.54
C PRO A 642 13.82 -16.39 -20.76
N PRO A 643 15.05 -16.72 -21.16
CA PRO A 643 15.62 -16.22 -22.41
C PRO A 643 14.67 -16.50 -23.59
N GLY A 644 14.36 -15.47 -24.40
CA GLY A 644 13.38 -15.57 -25.49
C GLY A 644 11.96 -15.11 -25.14
N THR A 645 11.69 -14.67 -23.90
CA THR A 645 10.37 -14.16 -23.49
C THR A 645 9.87 -13.01 -24.37
N GLY A 646 10.73 -12.06 -24.74
CA GLY A 646 10.33 -10.92 -25.58
C GLY A 646 9.75 -11.35 -26.93
N PRO A 647 10.46 -12.14 -27.76
CA PRO A 647 9.92 -12.70 -28.98
C PRO A 647 8.62 -13.49 -28.79
N ALA A 648 8.53 -14.35 -27.77
CA ALA A 648 7.33 -15.14 -27.50
C ALA A 648 6.12 -14.27 -27.13
N LEU A 649 6.31 -13.22 -26.36
CA LEU A 649 5.25 -12.24 -26.07
C LEU A 649 4.87 -11.44 -27.32
N ALA A 650 5.84 -11.09 -28.17
CA ALA A 650 5.55 -10.42 -29.43
C ALA A 650 4.70 -11.28 -30.36
N GLU A 651 4.98 -12.59 -30.48
CA GLU A 651 4.15 -13.53 -31.23
C GLU A 651 2.72 -13.61 -30.64
N ALA A 652 2.57 -13.62 -29.34
CA ALA A 652 1.28 -13.70 -28.70
C ALA A 652 0.40 -12.44 -28.88
N LEU A 653 0.94 -11.34 -29.39
CA LEU A 653 0.16 -10.18 -29.83
C LEU A 653 -0.73 -10.49 -31.06
N ASP A 654 -0.43 -11.54 -31.80
CA ASP A 654 -1.20 -11.99 -32.96
C ASP A 654 -2.25 -13.06 -32.59
N ASP A 655 -2.39 -13.42 -31.32
CA ASP A 655 -3.36 -14.44 -30.88
C ASP A 655 -4.79 -14.11 -31.32
N ALA A 656 -5.52 -15.14 -31.74
CA ALA A 656 -6.91 -15.01 -32.17
C ALA A 656 -7.81 -14.41 -31.09
N HIS A 657 -7.50 -14.64 -29.79
CA HIS A 657 -8.33 -14.23 -28.67
C HIS A 657 -7.81 -12.95 -28.01
N GLY A 658 -8.65 -11.89 -27.94
CA GLY A 658 -8.28 -10.57 -27.43
C GLY A 658 -7.74 -10.55 -26.00
N THR A 659 -8.16 -11.49 -25.11
CA THR A 659 -7.63 -11.55 -23.73
C THR A 659 -6.19 -12.04 -23.67
N VAL A 660 -5.77 -12.87 -24.63
CA VAL A 660 -4.37 -13.33 -24.78
C VAL A 660 -3.53 -12.21 -25.34
N ARG A 661 -3.98 -11.54 -26.41
CA ARG A 661 -3.27 -10.36 -26.99
C ARG A 661 -3.04 -9.28 -25.94
N ARG A 662 -4.07 -8.94 -25.14
CA ARG A 662 -3.92 -7.93 -24.07
C ARG A 662 -2.99 -8.38 -22.96
N ALA A 663 -2.99 -9.67 -22.60
CA ALA A 663 -2.04 -10.20 -21.62
C ALA A 663 -0.59 -10.08 -22.12
N ALA A 664 -0.34 -10.40 -23.41
CA ALA A 664 0.97 -10.26 -24.05
C ALA A 664 1.42 -8.79 -24.11
N ALA A 665 0.52 -7.88 -24.49
CA ALA A 665 0.78 -6.44 -24.54
C ALA A 665 1.14 -5.91 -23.13
N THR A 666 0.40 -6.32 -22.10
CA THR A 666 0.71 -5.96 -20.71
C THR A 666 2.07 -6.52 -20.28
N GLY A 667 2.35 -7.79 -20.60
CA GLY A 667 3.63 -8.42 -20.27
C GLY A 667 4.83 -7.72 -20.93
N LEU A 668 4.70 -7.30 -22.18
CA LEU A 668 5.75 -6.52 -22.88
C LEU A 668 6.00 -5.17 -22.20
N VAL A 669 4.97 -4.44 -21.85
CA VAL A 669 5.12 -3.14 -21.14
C VAL A 669 5.72 -3.35 -19.74
N GLU A 670 5.31 -4.40 -19.05
CA GLU A 670 5.81 -4.73 -17.71
C GLU A 670 7.29 -5.11 -17.69
N LEU A 671 7.74 -5.80 -18.75
CA LEU A 671 9.10 -6.31 -18.86
C LEU A 671 10.05 -5.40 -19.66
N VAL A 672 9.65 -4.21 -20.00
CA VAL A 672 10.39 -3.33 -20.91
C VAL A 672 11.87 -3.16 -20.55
N GLU A 673 12.20 -3.16 -19.25
CA GLU A 673 13.58 -2.98 -18.77
C GLU A 673 14.49 -4.20 -18.99
N VAL A 674 13.90 -5.37 -19.25
CA VAL A 674 14.63 -6.63 -19.44
C VAL A 674 14.45 -7.19 -20.87
N LEU A 675 13.66 -6.52 -21.69
CA LEU A 675 13.49 -6.89 -23.10
C LEU A 675 14.74 -6.54 -23.94
N PRO A 676 15.02 -7.29 -25.01
CA PRO A 676 16.16 -7.00 -25.87
C PRO A 676 15.91 -5.72 -26.69
N ALA A 677 16.75 -4.70 -26.51
CA ALA A 677 16.72 -3.47 -27.33
C ALA A 677 17.45 -3.68 -28.66
N THR A 678 16.99 -4.63 -29.48
CA THR A 678 17.59 -4.94 -30.79
C THR A 678 16.69 -4.50 -31.96
N GLY A 679 17.29 -4.11 -33.07
CA GLY A 679 16.53 -3.71 -34.26
C GLY A 679 15.61 -4.82 -34.81
N THR A 680 16.00 -6.08 -34.67
CA THR A 680 15.16 -7.23 -35.06
C THR A 680 13.92 -7.36 -34.20
N PHE A 681 14.06 -7.16 -32.88
CA PHE A 681 12.92 -7.16 -31.95
C PHE A 681 12.02 -5.95 -32.19
N GLY A 682 12.60 -4.77 -32.41
CA GLY A 682 11.85 -3.55 -32.78
C GLY A 682 11.04 -3.73 -34.06
N ALA A 683 11.62 -4.32 -35.09
CA ALA A 683 10.93 -4.64 -36.36
C ALA A 683 9.79 -5.65 -36.15
N ALA A 684 10.01 -6.66 -35.29
CA ALA A 684 8.98 -7.64 -34.94
C ALA A 684 7.80 -6.98 -34.25
N LEU A 685 8.03 -6.02 -33.34
CA LEU A 685 6.97 -5.25 -32.68
C LEU A 685 6.26 -4.31 -33.63
N ALA A 686 7.01 -3.56 -34.46
CA ALA A 686 6.45 -2.63 -35.45
C ALA A 686 5.52 -3.33 -36.45
N GLY A 687 5.83 -4.57 -36.80
CA GLY A 687 4.97 -5.42 -37.64
C GLY A 687 3.59 -5.70 -37.08
N ARG A 688 3.35 -5.45 -35.79
CA ARG A 688 2.05 -5.63 -35.09
C ARG A 688 1.22 -4.35 -35.00
N LEU A 689 1.72 -3.23 -35.50
CA LEU A 689 0.93 -1.99 -35.54
C LEU A 689 -0.35 -2.09 -36.39
N PRO A 690 -0.46 -2.94 -37.43
CA PRO A 690 -1.72 -3.16 -38.12
C PRO A 690 -2.78 -3.95 -37.32
N SER A 691 -2.51 -4.36 -36.07
CA SER A 691 -3.46 -5.10 -35.23
C SER A 691 -4.80 -4.39 -35.10
N GLY A 692 -5.90 -5.13 -35.14
CA GLY A 692 -7.25 -4.62 -34.89
C GLY A 692 -7.50 -4.16 -33.47
N ASP A 693 -6.64 -4.53 -32.49
CA ASP A 693 -6.78 -4.19 -31.08
C ASP A 693 -5.94 -2.94 -30.72
N ALA A 694 -6.63 -1.84 -30.43
CA ALA A 694 -5.98 -0.57 -30.09
C ALA A 694 -5.08 -0.66 -28.85
N THR A 695 -5.38 -1.56 -27.92
CA THR A 695 -4.54 -1.78 -26.73
C THR A 695 -3.20 -2.38 -27.11
N VAL A 696 -3.18 -3.28 -28.10
CA VAL A 696 -1.95 -3.85 -28.64
C VAL A 696 -1.14 -2.76 -29.36
N ARG A 697 -1.76 -1.99 -30.25
CA ARG A 697 -1.06 -0.92 -30.98
C ARG A 697 -0.43 0.11 -30.05
N ALA A 698 -1.19 0.59 -29.03
CA ALA A 698 -0.67 1.54 -28.04
C ALA A 698 0.48 0.95 -27.24
N ALA A 699 0.37 -0.31 -26.78
CA ALA A 699 1.43 -0.97 -26.02
C ALA A 699 2.69 -1.16 -26.87
N VAL A 700 2.57 -1.54 -28.14
CA VAL A 700 3.70 -1.64 -29.06
C VAL A 700 4.45 -0.32 -29.18
N LEU A 701 3.74 0.80 -29.38
CA LEU A 701 4.36 2.12 -29.44
C LEU A 701 5.06 2.49 -28.14
N ASP A 702 4.43 2.24 -26.99
CA ASP A 702 5.04 2.52 -25.69
C ASP A 702 6.30 1.68 -25.42
N VAL A 703 6.30 0.41 -25.82
CA VAL A 703 7.49 -0.46 -25.71
C VAL A 703 8.60 0.00 -26.65
N LEU A 704 8.28 0.30 -27.92
CA LEU A 704 9.25 0.82 -28.89
C LEU A 704 9.90 2.12 -28.39
N ARG A 705 9.10 3.03 -27.85
CA ARG A 705 9.57 4.27 -27.24
C ARG A 705 10.52 3.98 -26.07
N ALA A 706 10.10 3.14 -25.13
CA ALA A 706 10.88 2.85 -23.93
C ALA A 706 12.20 2.13 -24.22
N LEU A 707 12.23 1.28 -25.26
CA LEU A 707 13.45 0.61 -25.74
C LEU A 707 14.30 1.50 -26.67
N ARG A 708 13.86 2.73 -26.97
CA ARG A 708 14.48 3.63 -27.96
C ARG A 708 14.59 2.99 -29.35
N LEU A 709 13.60 2.20 -29.72
CA LEU A 709 13.42 1.58 -31.01
C LEU A 709 12.29 2.26 -31.77
N GLY A 710 12.45 2.45 -33.05
CA GLY A 710 11.49 3.18 -33.89
C GLY A 710 11.92 4.63 -34.13
N GLY A 711 11.70 5.12 -35.35
CA GLY A 711 12.00 6.47 -35.80
C GLY A 711 10.76 7.35 -35.83
N THR A 712 10.99 8.64 -36.15
CA THR A 712 9.94 9.66 -36.28
C THR A 712 8.83 9.25 -37.23
N GLU A 713 9.13 8.65 -38.38
CA GLU A 713 8.13 8.19 -39.36
C GLU A 713 7.13 7.18 -38.77
N LEU A 714 7.60 6.23 -37.93
CA LEU A 714 6.74 5.23 -37.35
C LEU A 714 5.73 5.87 -36.39
N PHE A 715 6.18 6.73 -35.47
CA PHE A 715 5.30 7.41 -34.53
C PHE A 715 4.42 8.46 -35.21
N HIS A 716 4.94 9.15 -36.24
CA HIS A 716 4.15 10.09 -37.05
C HIS A 716 3.00 9.37 -37.75
N GLY A 717 3.26 8.20 -38.39
CA GLY A 717 2.21 7.39 -38.99
C GLY A 717 1.10 7.03 -38.01
N ALA A 718 1.44 6.75 -36.75
CA ALA A 718 0.49 6.39 -35.71
C ALA A 718 -0.34 7.57 -35.18
N LEU A 719 -0.03 8.82 -35.51
CA LEU A 719 -0.91 9.99 -35.21
C LEU A 719 -2.24 9.93 -35.98
N HIS A 720 -2.33 9.10 -37.02
CA HIS A 720 -3.55 8.94 -37.81
C HIS A 720 -4.39 7.73 -37.38
N ASP A 721 -4.04 7.09 -36.26
CA ASP A 721 -4.80 5.95 -35.75
C ASP A 721 -6.23 6.34 -35.33
N PRO A 722 -7.25 5.53 -35.62
CA PRO A 722 -8.61 5.81 -35.22
C PRO A 722 -8.80 5.94 -33.68
N ASP A 723 -7.98 5.25 -32.89
CA ASP A 723 -8.06 5.26 -31.42
C ASP A 723 -7.15 6.35 -30.81
N HIS A 724 -7.71 7.26 -30.04
CA HIS A 724 -6.98 8.35 -29.42
C HIS A 724 -5.86 7.87 -28.44
N ARG A 725 -5.97 6.71 -27.82
CA ARG A 725 -4.92 6.14 -26.95
C ARG A 725 -3.68 5.79 -27.72
N VAL A 726 -3.84 5.30 -28.96
CA VAL A 726 -2.73 5.03 -29.87
C VAL A 726 -2.08 6.33 -30.31
N ARG A 727 -2.88 7.35 -30.65
CA ARG A 727 -2.35 8.67 -31.00
C ARG A 727 -1.61 9.33 -29.84
N ILE A 728 -2.08 9.17 -28.59
CA ILE A 728 -1.32 9.60 -27.38
C ILE A 728 0.02 8.88 -27.28
N ALA A 729 0.06 7.57 -27.46
CA ALA A 729 1.31 6.82 -27.45
C ALA A 729 2.27 7.28 -28.57
N ALA A 730 1.72 7.63 -29.72
CA ALA A 730 2.47 8.22 -30.83
C ALA A 730 3.08 9.58 -30.45
N VAL A 731 2.30 10.49 -29.87
CA VAL A 731 2.79 11.79 -29.38
C VAL A 731 3.93 11.58 -28.37
N ARG A 732 3.77 10.66 -27.41
CA ARG A 732 4.82 10.33 -26.42
C ARG A 732 6.09 9.79 -27.08
N GLY A 733 5.95 9.00 -28.15
CA GLY A 733 7.06 8.52 -28.97
C GLY A 733 7.81 9.66 -29.63
N LEU A 734 7.08 10.58 -30.26
CA LEU A 734 7.64 11.76 -30.92
C LEU A 734 8.31 12.72 -29.93
N VAL A 735 7.74 12.89 -28.74
CA VAL A 735 8.36 13.67 -27.67
C VAL A 735 9.71 13.07 -27.26
N SER A 736 9.82 11.75 -27.16
CA SER A 736 11.09 11.10 -26.81
C SER A 736 12.18 11.24 -27.90
N LEU A 737 11.80 11.69 -29.10
CA LEU A 737 12.67 11.95 -30.24
C LEU A 737 12.89 13.45 -30.52
N ASP A 738 12.41 14.34 -29.66
CA ASP A 738 12.44 15.80 -29.79
C ASP A 738 11.81 16.31 -31.12
N ALA A 739 10.83 15.58 -31.64
CA ALA A 739 10.19 15.83 -32.93
C ALA A 739 9.11 16.93 -32.83
N VAL A 740 9.54 18.19 -32.67
CA VAL A 740 8.67 19.34 -32.40
C VAL A 740 7.58 19.52 -33.46
N SER A 741 7.93 19.41 -34.75
CA SER A 741 7.01 19.62 -35.87
C SER A 741 5.88 18.60 -35.89
N GLU A 742 6.20 17.37 -35.65
CA GLU A 742 5.26 16.25 -35.64
C GLU A 742 4.34 16.30 -34.41
N VAL A 743 4.89 16.63 -33.23
CA VAL A 743 4.09 16.85 -32.01
C VAL A 743 3.16 18.05 -32.20
N ALA A 744 3.63 19.14 -32.84
CA ALA A 744 2.81 20.29 -33.18
C ALA A 744 1.64 19.94 -34.12
N GLY A 745 1.81 18.95 -35.01
CA GLY A 745 0.74 18.45 -35.88
C GLY A 745 -0.46 17.88 -35.10
N ALA A 746 -0.24 17.39 -33.89
CA ALA A 746 -1.30 16.88 -33.02
C ALA A 746 -2.09 17.99 -32.27
N ALA A 747 -1.74 19.25 -32.44
CA ALA A 747 -2.43 20.39 -31.83
C ALA A 747 -3.89 20.56 -32.29
N THR A 748 -4.25 20.01 -33.45
CA THR A 748 -5.60 20.08 -34.01
C THR A 748 -6.35 18.76 -33.99
N ASP A 749 -5.87 17.80 -33.19
CA ASP A 749 -6.50 16.48 -33.07
C ASP A 749 -7.95 16.61 -32.55
N PRO A 750 -8.88 15.79 -33.05
CA PRO A 750 -10.26 15.83 -32.58
C PRO A 750 -10.41 15.47 -31.11
N SER A 751 -9.50 14.62 -30.54
CA SER A 751 -9.51 14.26 -29.12
C SER A 751 -8.82 15.33 -28.27
N ARG A 752 -9.54 15.82 -27.28
CA ARG A 752 -9.00 16.72 -26.26
C ARG A 752 -7.76 16.14 -25.58
N GLU A 753 -7.78 14.86 -25.27
CA GLU A 753 -6.70 14.15 -24.59
C GLU A 753 -5.40 14.18 -25.42
N VAL A 754 -5.50 14.02 -26.73
CA VAL A 754 -4.35 14.12 -27.63
C VAL A 754 -3.82 15.55 -27.70
N ARG A 755 -4.71 16.56 -27.77
CA ARG A 755 -4.30 17.98 -27.78
C ARG A 755 -3.61 18.38 -26.46
N VAL A 756 -4.10 17.88 -25.30
CA VAL A 756 -3.43 18.07 -24.00
C VAL A 756 -2.03 17.44 -24.02
N TRP A 757 -1.90 16.22 -24.57
CA TRP A 757 -0.59 15.59 -24.68
C TRP A 757 0.34 16.27 -25.68
N ALA A 758 -0.19 16.86 -26.75
CA ALA A 758 0.58 17.70 -27.67
C ALA A 758 1.15 18.94 -26.97
N ALA A 759 0.31 19.66 -26.22
CA ALA A 759 0.75 20.80 -25.41
C ALA A 759 1.85 20.40 -24.41
N LYS A 760 1.59 19.40 -23.58
CA LYS A 760 2.57 18.89 -22.60
C LYS A 760 3.85 18.37 -23.26
N GLY A 761 3.72 17.69 -24.38
CA GLY A 761 4.84 17.19 -25.16
C GLY A 761 5.76 18.29 -25.67
N LEU A 762 5.20 19.36 -26.19
CA LEU A 762 5.98 20.54 -26.62
C LEU A 762 6.73 21.18 -25.44
N GLY A 763 6.08 21.27 -24.27
CA GLY A 763 6.75 21.74 -23.06
C GLY A 763 7.89 20.83 -22.60
N LEU A 764 7.71 19.49 -22.68
CA LEU A 764 8.75 18.51 -22.32
C LEU A 764 9.96 18.56 -23.25
N ILE A 765 9.73 18.85 -24.54
CA ILE A 765 10.84 19.05 -25.50
C ILE A 765 11.58 20.35 -25.21
N GLY A 766 10.93 21.35 -24.61
CA GLY A 766 11.56 22.59 -24.17
C GLY A 766 11.97 23.53 -25.30
N LYS A 767 11.37 23.40 -26.49
CA LYS A 767 11.64 24.25 -27.65
C LYS A 767 10.43 25.08 -28.02
N PRO A 768 10.59 26.36 -28.40
CA PRO A 768 9.50 27.20 -28.85
C PRO A 768 8.69 26.57 -29.99
N SER A 769 7.36 26.65 -29.89
CA SER A 769 6.47 26.16 -30.95
C SER A 769 5.22 27.06 -31.10
N PRO A 770 4.89 27.55 -32.29
CA PRO A 770 3.67 28.33 -32.51
C PRO A 770 2.39 27.55 -32.19
N ALA A 771 2.45 26.22 -32.16
CA ALA A 771 1.31 25.36 -31.83
C ALA A 771 0.83 25.57 -30.39
N LEU A 772 1.71 25.95 -29.44
CA LEU A 772 1.29 26.30 -28.09
C LEU A 772 0.35 27.53 -28.07
N GLY A 773 0.61 28.52 -28.95
CA GLY A 773 -0.30 29.67 -29.11
C GLY A 773 -1.68 29.25 -29.62
N VAL A 774 -1.74 28.32 -30.57
CA VAL A 774 -3.01 27.73 -31.07
C VAL A 774 -3.75 27.00 -29.94
N LEU A 775 -3.04 26.15 -29.19
CA LEU A 775 -3.61 25.39 -28.09
C LEU A 775 -4.03 26.26 -26.91
N ALA A 776 -3.37 27.39 -26.67
CA ALA A 776 -3.78 28.38 -25.66
C ALA A 776 -5.13 29.08 -26.00
N GLY A 777 -5.55 29.04 -27.25
CA GLY A 777 -6.87 29.49 -27.71
C GLY A 777 -7.90 28.37 -27.88
N ASP A 778 -7.64 27.13 -27.43
CA ASP A 778 -8.54 26.01 -27.57
C ASP A 778 -9.89 26.22 -26.86
N THR A 779 -10.92 25.56 -27.37
CA THR A 779 -12.26 25.58 -26.76
C THR A 779 -12.29 24.90 -25.40
N ASP A 780 -11.46 23.87 -25.20
CA ASP A 780 -11.39 23.12 -23.96
C ASP A 780 -10.43 23.77 -22.95
N PRO A 781 -10.87 24.05 -21.72
CA PRO A 781 -10.06 24.74 -20.73
C PRO A 781 -8.82 23.94 -20.28
N LEU A 782 -8.85 22.60 -20.32
CA LEU A 782 -7.69 21.77 -19.96
C LEU A 782 -6.59 21.85 -21.02
N VAL A 783 -6.97 22.01 -22.28
CA VAL A 783 -6.02 22.23 -23.36
C VAL A 783 -5.38 23.60 -23.25
N ARG A 784 -6.19 24.66 -23.00
CA ARG A 784 -5.66 26.01 -22.79
C ARG A 784 -4.69 26.05 -21.62
N ALA A 785 -5.08 25.46 -20.49
CA ALA A 785 -4.25 25.40 -19.29
C ALA A 785 -2.92 24.70 -19.56
N ALA A 786 -2.97 23.53 -20.20
CA ALA A 786 -1.77 22.77 -20.53
C ALA A 786 -0.82 23.52 -21.49
N ALA A 787 -1.37 24.25 -22.46
CA ALA A 787 -0.57 25.03 -23.40
C ALA A 787 0.14 26.21 -22.73
N LEU A 788 -0.58 26.97 -21.89
CA LEU A 788 -0.02 28.08 -21.13
C LEU A 788 1.09 27.60 -20.20
N GLU A 789 0.83 26.58 -19.41
CA GLU A 789 1.84 25.99 -18.51
C GLU A 789 3.07 25.50 -19.28
N SER A 790 2.86 24.77 -20.37
CA SER A 790 3.95 24.18 -21.17
C SER A 790 4.82 25.26 -21.84
N SER A 791 4.26 26.42 -22.19
CA SER A 791 5.03 27.51 -22.79
C SER A 791 6.13 28.04 -21.87
N ALA A 792 5.94 27.96 -20.55
CA ALA A 792 6.96 28.36 -19.57
C ALA A 792 8.28 27.59 -19.70
N ALA A 793 8.20 26.31 -20.09
CA ALA A 793 9.37 25.45 -20.24
C ALA A 793 10.11 25.61 -21.57
N THR A 794 9.53 26.30 -22.54
CA THR A 794 10.11 26.44 -23.90
C THR A 794 11.06 27.63 -24.05
N GLY A 795 11.21 28.46 -23.02
CA GLY A 795 11.95 29.71 -23.10
C GLY A 795 11.24 30.85 -23.85
N ASP A 796 10.01 30.63 -24.33
CA ASP A 796 9.15 31.63 -24.98
C ASP A 796 7.75 31.56 -24.38
N PRO A 797 7.57 32.08 -23.15
CA PRO A 797 6.29 32.01 -22.45
C PRO A 797 5.22 32.88 -23.13
N LEU A 798 4.01 32.36 -23.23
CA LEU A 798 2.86 33.06 -23.85
C LEU A 798 2.31 34.14 -22.92
N VAL A 799 3.11 35.12 -22.54
CA VAL A 799 2.79 36.16 -21.53
C VAL A 799 1.48 36.85 -21.79
N SER A 800 1.22 37.31 -23.01
CA SER A 800 -0.02 38.01 -23.35
C SER A 800 -1.27 37.16 -23.12
N ALA A 801 -1.23 35.91 -23.60
CA ALA A 801 -2.31 34.94 -23.39
C ALA A 801 -2.47 34.56 -21.91
N ALA A 802 -1.39 34.51 -21.15
CA ALA A 802 -1.42 34.19 -19.72
C ALA A 802 -2.04 35.35 -18.91
N LEU A 803 -1.75 36.61 -19.26
CA LEU A 803 -2.38 37.78 -18.64
C LEU A 803 -3.92 37.83 -18.87
N GLU A 804 -4.37 37.44 -20.05
CA GLU A 804 -5.79 37.26 -20.35
C GLU A 804 -6.36 36.04 -19.60
N GLY A 805 -5.64 34.93 -19.63
CA GLY A 805 -6.01 33.66 -19.01
C GLY A 805 -6.17 33.73 -17.50
N LEU A 806 -5.53 34.67 -16.78
CA LEU A 806 -5.82 34.92 -15.36
C LEU A 806 -7.26 35.37 -15.08
N ARG A 807 -8.00 35.77 -16.11
CA ARG A 807 -9.43 36.17 -16.03
C ARG A 807 -10.36 35.08 -16.60
N ASP A 808 -9.84 33.94 -17.04
CA ASP A 808 -10.66 32.86 -17.61
C ASP A 808 -11.67 32.34 -16.56
N PRO A 809 -12.89 32.02 -16.96
CA PRO A 809 -13.90 31.46 -16.05
C PRO A 809 -13.43 30.11 -15.46
N ALA A 810 -12.69 29.34 -16.21
CA ALA A 810 -12.13 28.06 -15.73
C ALA A 810 -10.87 28.28 -14.88
N TRP A 811 -10.91 27.84 -13.65
CA TRP A 811 -9.79 27.99 -12.71
C TRP A 811 -8.50 27.29 -13.20
N GLN A 812 -8.64 26.20 -13.95
CA GLN A 812 -7.50 25.46 -14.55
C GLN A 812 -6.68 26.38 -15.47
N VAL A 813 -7.36 27.19 -16.26
CA VAL A 813 -6.69 28.16 -17.16
C VAL A 813 -5.98 29.22 -16.34
N ARG A 814 -6.62 29.75 -15.27
CA ARG A 814 -5.99 30.73 -14.37
C ARG A 814 -4.74 30.16 -13.70
N VAL A 815 -4.75 28.87 -13.34
CA VAL A 815 -3.56 28.14 -12.83
C VAL A 815 -2.47 28.08 -13.90
N GLY A 816 -2.78 27.56 -15.09
CA GLY A 816 -1.81 27.49 -16.21
C GLY A 816 -1.22 28.86 -16.55
N SER A 817 -2.03 29.91 -16.44
CA SER A 817 -1.60 31.31 -16.63
C SER A 817 -0.61 31.76 -15.57
N ALA A 818 -0.89 31.50 -14.29
CA ALA A 818 0.01 31.85 -13.20
C ALA A 818 1.39 31.15 -13.36
N ARG A 819 1.38 29.89 -13.82
CA ARG A 819 2.62 29.13 -14.10
C ARG A 819 3.37 29.65 -15.32
N CYS A 820 2.68 30.00 -16.38
CA CYS A 820 3.29 30.64 -17.53
C CYS A 820 4.04 31.93 -17.13
N LEU A 821 3.40 32.72 -16.27
CA LEU A 821 3.95 34.00 -15.80
C LEU A 821 5.15 33.83 -14.87
N ALA A 822 5.36 32.66 -14.26
CA ALA A 822 6.56 32.34 -13.46
C ALA A 822 7.86 32.42 -14.30
N ALA A 823 7.77 32.19 -15.60
CA ALA A 823 8.87 32.28 -16.56
C ALA A 823 8.95 33.63 -17.28
N ALA A 824 8.06 34.59 -16.96
CA ALA A 824 8.01 35.91 -17.58
C ALA A 824 8.91 36.90 -16.83
N ASP A 825 9.06 38.10 -17.42
CA ASP A 825 9.76 39.21 -16.77
C ASP A 825 9.03 39.59 -15.46
N PRO A 826 9.73 39.63 -14.30
CA PRO A 826 9.16 39.92 -13.00
C PRO A 826 8.40 41.27 -12.94
N ALA A 827 8.85 42.28 -13.66
CA ALA A 827 8.18 43.58 -13.66
C ALA A 827 6.78 43.52 -14.30
N THR A 828 6.63 42.67 -15.32
CA THR A 828 5.35 42.45 -16.02
C THR A 828 4.42 41.51 -15.24
N ALA A 829 5.01 40.45 -14.62
CA ALA A 829 4.22 39.37 -14.04
C ALA A 829 3.86 39.57 -12.55
N THR A 830 4.63 40.34 -11.77
CA THR A 830 4.39 40.54 -10.32
C THR A 830 2.99 41.11 -10.02
N PRO A 831 2.51 42.22 -10.60
CA PRO A 831 1.23 42.76 -10.22
C PRO A 831 0.05 41.79 -10.46
N PRO A 832 -0.09 41.13 -11.63
CA PRO A 832 -1.17 40.18 -11.84
C PRO A 832 -1.05 38.92 -10.98
N LEU A 833 0.13 38.44 -10.67
CA LEU A 833 0.33 37.30 -9.76
C LEU A 833 0.00 37.65 -8.30
N VAL A 834 0.35 38.88 -7.85
CA VAL A 834 -0.05 39.37 -6.52
C VAL A 834 -1.58 39.47 -6.44
N ALA A 835 -2.25 39.93 -7.50
CA ALA A 835 -3.72 39.95 -7.57
C ALA A 835 -4.30 38.52 -7.50
N ALA A 836 -3.66 37.56 -8.15
CA ALA A 836 -4.07 36.15 -8.14
C ALA A 836 -3.94 35.44 -6.76
N LEU A 837 -3.20 36.00 -5.81
CA LEU A 837 -3.21 35.55 -4.40
C LEU A 837 -4.57 35.73 -3.70
N SER A 838 -5.47 36.52 -4.27
CA SER A 838 -6.84 36.73 -3.79
C SER A 838 -7.88 35.98 -4.63
N ASP A 839 -7.48 35.05 -5.50
CA ASP A 839 -8.41 34.24 -6.31
C ASP A 839 -9.33 33.40 -5.42
N ALA A 840 -10.59 33.23 -5.86
CA ALA A 840 -11.54 32.39 -5.15
C ALA A 840 -11.08 30.92 -5.05
N ASN A 841 -10.34 30.43 -6.06
CA ASN A 841 -9.84 29.03 -6.09
C ASN A 841 -8.46 28.94 -5.42
N PRO A 842 -8.29 28.03 -4.44
CA PRO A 842 -7.01 27.87 -3.71
C PRO A 842 -5.86 27.42 -4.62
N ASP A 843 -6.13 26.67 -5.70
CA ASP A 843 -5.07 26.21 -6.60
C ASP A 843 -4.48 27.33 -7.43
N VAL A 844 -5.31 28.34 -7.76
CA VAL A 844 -4.81 29.57 -8.40
C VAL A 844 -3.93 30.35 -7.43
N ARG A 845 -4.36 30.49 -6.17
CA ARG A 845 -3.55 31.16 -5.13
C ARG A 845 -2.23 30.44 -4.87
N LYS A 846 -2.23 29.09 -4.85
CA LYS A 846 -1.00 28.27 -4.76
C LYS A 846 -0.06 28.52 -5.95
N ALA A 847 -0.61 28.49 -7.18
CA ALA A 847 0.17 28.73 -8.37
C ALA A 847 0.83 30.12 -8.36
N ALA A 848 0.10 31.12 -7.90
CA ALA A 848 0.63 32.47 -7.74
C ALA A 848 1.74 32.55 -6.68
N VAL A 849 1.58 31.89 -5.52
CA VAL A 849 2.65 31.80 -4.50
C VAL A 849 3.90 31.17 -5.05
N LEU A 850 3.78 30.06 -5.80
CA LEU A 850 4.91 29.37 -6.39
C LEU A 850 5.61 30.17 -7.49
N ALA A 851 4.86 30.87 -8.29
CA ALA A 851 5.41 31.77 -9.32
C ALA A 851 6.21 32.94 -8.71
N LEU A 852 5.74 33.48 -7.58
CA LEU A 852 6.36 34.60 -6.88
C LEU A 852 7.56 34.17 -6.00
N GLY A 853 7.59 32.91 -5.53
CA GLY A 853 8.60 32.42 -4.58
C GLY A 853 10.05 32.63 -5.00
N PRO A 854 10.47 32.25 -6.23
CA PRO A 854 11.85 32.46 -6.70
C PRO A 854 12.30 33.94 -6.68
N TRP A 855 11.35 34.86 -6.88
CA TRP A 855 11.66 36.29 -6.89
C TRP A 855 11.80 36.86 -5.47
N ALA A 856 11.12 36.29 -4.46
CA ALA A 856 11.34 36.62 -3.06
C ALA A 856 12.74 36.20 -2.58
N ALA A 857 13.22 35.04 -3.00
CA ALA A 857 14.54 34.52 -2.66
C ALA A 857 15.67 35.36 -3.26
N ALA A 858 15.50 35.85 -4.50
CA ALA A 858 16.50 36.69 -5.16
C ALA A 858 16.74 38.04 -4.45
N THR A 859 15.78 38.52 -3.67
CA THR A 859 15.92 39.77 -2.90
C THR A 859 16.55 39.59 -1.54
N GLY A 860 16.55 38.40 -0.96
CA GLY A 860 17.23 38.08 0.30
C GLY A 860 18.76 37.98 0.16
N ALA A 861 19.23 37.60 -1.02
CA ALA A 861 20.68 37.45 -1.29
C ALA A 861 21.40 38.80 -1.48
N SER A 862 20.68 39.89 -1.76
CA SER A 862 21.27 41.22 -1.91
C SER A 862 21.34 42.04 -0.60
N GLY A 863 20.82 41.51 0.52
CA GLY A 863 20.70 42.20 1.80
C GLY A 863 21.78 41.90 2.85
N THR A 864 22.77 41.06 2.58
CA THR A 864 23.88 40.79 3.53
C THR A 864 25.18 41.40 3.06
N GLY A 865 25.19 42.73 2.84
CA GLY A 865 26.38 43.54 2.74
C GLY A 865 26.82 44.00 4.13
N THR A 866 27.78 43.35 4.71
CA THR A 866 28.43 43.67 5.97
C THR A 866 29.08 45.06 5.92
N ALA A 867 28.66 45.91 6.84
CA ALA A 867 29.46 47.05 7.26
C ALA A 867 30.70 46.56 8.03
N GLY A 868 31.88 46.72 7.50
CA GLY A 868 33.15 46.42 8.19
C GLY A 868 34.29 47.13 7.53
N ALA A 869 34.83 48.08 8.25
CA ALA A 869 35.88 49.05 7.94
C ALA A 869 37.21 48.50 7.43
N GLY A 870 37.90 49.32 6.62
CA GLY A 870 39.34 49.55 6.77
C GLY A 870 40.27 49.21 5.64
N ALA A 871 40.76 50.26 4.98
CA ALA A 871 42.10 50.54 4.59
C ALA A 871 42.77 49.93 3.34
N ASP A 872 43.12 50.85 2.48
CA ASP A 872 44.34 51.04 1.66
C ASP A 872 44.68 50.13 0.46
N GLY A 873 44.80 50.79 -0.67
CA GLY A 873 45.99 50.63 -1.49
C GLY A 873 45.84 50.39 -3.00
N THR A 874 45.78 51.47 -3.75
CA THR A 874 46.48 51.69 -5.06
C THR A 874 46.19 50.76 -6.27
N GLY A 875 45.73 51.39 -7.32
CA GLY A 875 46.43 51.23 -8.61
C GLY A 875 45.60 50.89 -9.85
N ALA A 876 45.14 51.92 -10.57
CA ALA A 876 45.30 52.14 -12.02
C ALA A 876 44.54 51.32 -13.09
N ASP A 877 43.76 52.07 -13.84
CA ASP A 877 43.52 52.04 -15.30
C ASP A 877 42.73 50.86 -15.91
N GLY A 878 41.65 50.98 -16.59
CA GLY A 878 41.15 51.98 -17.49
C GLY A 878 40.05 51.47 -18.37
N ASN A 879 39.15 52.33 -18.82
CA ASN A 879 38.16 52.24 -19.94
C ASN A 879 37.04 51.19 -19.84
N GLY A 880 35.80 51.48 -19.69
CA GLY A 880 34.98 52.47 -20.37
C GLY A 880 33.95 51.78 -21.24
N ALA A 881 32.69 51.86 -20.82
CA ALA A 881 31.46 52.02 -21.60
C ALA A 881 30.21 51.79 -20.75
N ASP A 882 29.51 52.83 -20.51
CA ASP A 882 28.05 53.06 -20.46
C ASP A 882 27.17 51.84 -20.06
N GLY A 883 26.47 51.78 -18.98
CA GLY A 883 25.76 52.81 -18.26
C GLY A 883 24.26 52.49 -18.37
N ASN A 884 23.51 52.38 -17.35
CA ASN A 884 22.09 52.17 -17.16
C ASN A 884 21.62 50.74 -16.94
N GLY A 885 21.94 50.20 -15.84
CA GLY A 885 21.34 49.02 -15.27
C GLY A 885 21.15 49.16 -13.76
N ALA A 886 20.78 50.33 -13.29
CA ALA A 886 20.58 50.58 -11.88
C ALA A 886 19.11 50.51 -11.48
N ASP A 887 18.80 49.71 -10.50
CA ASP A 887 17.73 49.87 -9.54
C ASP A 887 16.27 49.62 -9.99
N ARG A 888 16.01 48.52 -10.72
CA ARG A 888 14.64 48.02 -10.93
C ARG A 888 14.31 46.78 -10.07
N THR A 889 15.26 46.19 -9.40
CA THR A 889 15.06 44.91 -8.64
C THR A 889 14.67 45.13 -7.17
N GLY A 890 14.92 46.28 -6.58
CA GLY A 890 14.68 46.47 -5.15
C GLY A 890 13.22 46.76 -4.78
N ALA A 891 12.46 47.44 -5.60
CA ALA A 891 11.07 47.81 -5.29
C ALA A 891 10.09 46.65 -5.51
N GLY A 892 10.25 45.89 -6.59
CA GLY A 892 9.39 44.72 -6.91
C GLY A 892 9.56 43.57 -5.93
N GLY A 893 10.77 43.33 -5.46
CA GLY A 893 11.03 42.25 -4.50
C GLY A 893 10.41 42.48 -3.12
N ALA A 894 10.38 43.73 -2.66
CA ALA A 894 9.73 44.09 -1.39
C ALA A 894 8.20 43.90 -1.47
N GLU A 895 7.59 44.14 -2.64
CA GLU A 895 6.17 43.89 -2.89
C GLU A 895 5.84 42.41 -2.87
N VAL A 896 6.66 41.56 -3.53
CA VAL A 896 6.51 40.09 -3.53
C VAL A 896 6.59 39.55 -2.11
N VAL A 897 7.59 39.92 -1.33
CA VAL A 897 7.75 39.47 0.07
C VAL A 897 6.55 39.90 0.93
N ARG A 898 6.04 41.11 0.73
CA ARG A 898 4.86 41.60 1.44
C ARG A 898 3.62 40.79 1.06
N ALA A 899 3.41 40.51 -0.20
CA ALA A 899 2.27 39.74 -0.70
C ALA A 899 2.33 38.26 -0.18
N LEU A 900 3.50 37.63 -0.22
CA LEU A 900 3.69 36.28 0.34
C LEU A 900 3.51 36.24 1.86
N ARG A 901 3.88 37.29 2.59
CA ARG A 901 3.57 37.41 4.03
C ARG A 901 2.05 37.49 4.28
N GLY A 902 1.30 38.19 3.45
CA GLY A 902 -0.18 38.17 3.51
C GLY A 902 -0.77 36.79 3.27
N ALA A 903 -0.15 35.97 2.40
CA ALA A 903 -0.58 34.60 2.14
C ALA A 903 -0.29 33.61 3.30
N LEU A 904 0.45 34.02 4.34
CA LEU A 904 0.62 33.21 5.58
C LEU A 904 -0.68 33.12 6.39
N ASP A 905 -1.61 34.01 6.19
CA ASP A 905 -2.91 34.05 6.84
C ASP A 905 -4.05 33.56 5.94
N ASP A 906 -3.72 32.93 4.80
CA ASP A 906 -4.72 32.38 3.86
C ASP A 906 -5.62 31.35 4.56
N THR A 907 -6.86 31.26 4.14
CA THR A 907 -7.81 30.25 4.65
C THR A 907 -7.40 28.82 4.28
N ASP A 908 -6.73 28.62 3.15
CA ASP A 908 -6.23 27.34 2.70
C ASP A 908 -4.87 27.01 3.34
N ALA A 909 -4.75 25.80 3.92
CA ALA A 909 -3.55 25.36 4.62
C ALA A 909 -2.34 25.20 3.69
N ASP A 910 -2.58 24.78 2.44
CA ASP A 910 -1.52 24.57 1.46
C ASP A 910 -0.97 25.90 0.97
N VAL A 911 -1.83 26.89 0.73
CA VAL A 911 -1.39 28.25 0.38
C VAL A 911 -0.46 28.79 1.46
N ARG A 912 -0.83 28.63 2.75
CA ARG A 912 0.04 29.05 3.87
C ARG A 912 1.37 28.30 3.89
N ALA A 913 1.37 26.99 3.61
CA ALA A 913 2.58 26.17 3.59
C ALA A 913 3.55 26.58 2.49
N TYR A 914 3.03 26.79 1.27
CA TYR A 914 3.84 27.28 0.14
C TYR A 914 4.39 28.68 0.37
N ALA A 915 3.58 29.58 0.94
CA ALA A 915 4.03 30.92 1.30
C ALA A 915 5.18 30.90 2.32
N ARG A 916 5.08 30.05 3.35
CA ARG A 916 6.18 29.83 4.32
C ARG A 916 7.46 29.34 3.63
N ARG A 917 7.32 28.36 2.74
CA ARG A 917 8.46 27.80 1.98
C ARG A 917 9.11 28.86 1.10
N ALA A 918 8.30 29.63 0.37
CA ALA A 918 8.79 30.70 -0.50
C ALA A 918 9.55 31.80 0.27
N LEU A 919 9.13 32.10 1.49
CA LEU A 919 9.76 33.08 2.37
C LEU A 919 10.97 32.52 3.16
N ALA A 920 11.09 31.21 3.31
CA ALA A 920 12.18 30.55 4.03
C ALA A 920 13.33 30.13 3.13
N THR A 921 13.20 30.19 1.81
CA THR A 921 14.27 29.89 0.86
C THR A 921 15.24 31.08 0.84
N PRO A 922 16.54 30.91 1.26
CA PRO A 922 17.52 31.97 1.34
C PRO A 922 17.96 32.52 -0.02
#